data_f9a54fcee0c022c90787ed87babf7f74
#
_entry.id   f9a54fcee0c022c90787ed87babf7f74
#
_cell.length_a   1.000
_cell.length_b   1.000
_cell.length_c   1.000
_cell.angle_alpha   90.00
_cell.angle_beta   90.00
_cell.angle_gamma   90.00
#
_symmetry.space_group_name_H-M   'P 1'
#
loop_
_entity.id
_entity.type
_entity.pdbx_description
1 polymer ?
#
loop_
_entity_poly.entity_id
_entity_poly.type
_entity_poly.pdbx_seq_one_letter_code
_entity_poly.pdbx_strand_id
1 'polypeptide(L)'
;MISKQTTPAWAAHQALAQSSFCRGLAWRPVGPVKIGARVEAIAIPPGDTGRIYAGVGSGNLWKTVNNGLTWRPLFEHESAFAIGDVAVSQSHPSVVWVGTGEAQPRYAGYAYPGTGVFKSVDGGASWKHLGLEATHHIAKVLLHPTNPSIAYVAALGKQWIPSPERGVYRTLDGGAHWEKVLFIDEVTGVVDLALDPKDPNTLYAWAWQIEEGRRGGLFKSRDAGKTWRRLTKGLPTGPLGRASIAVAPKSPKIVYLFLDNRAPSTQKDRPFMGGEVYRSEDAGESWRKVNTDDLYDVFGAFGWKFTDICVDPRDANRLYILGNHAFQSRDGGATFQRLGDRILRVQETPGRALHLDHHELVIDPANPERLLLGNDGGLFLSYDAGESWLHLNNIPVAQMYFVATDNQTPYRIFAGTQDNAALVGPSDAILDDATPDPWRSVYLDRWTGGDSFVTLPDPTDERFVYYEHQNGALMRMDTTGSSILSGGPSSESLRPRLPGLRFSWYTPFFISPHNPRTLYLGANQVLKTVDRGATWRAISPELGEPAGKDRDAVPTGALTMLAESPLVPGILVGGTEGGRVWLSTDDGATWSRIDSGLPRKWVSRVTLSHHAAATLYLSFTGFRENDTRPYVFISTDTGRTWRSLASNLPPECVNVIKEDPTDPKLLYVGTDLGVYLSRDAGQSWESLSATLPSTPVQDLTVQSRDSELVIGTYGRGAWILDLAPIRKPTSEPLFLYPIRDITLDPFPWDSVPGDRRGRPIARFSVVSDTAGAATLTVTSASGSVVRQWQANLLRGANTLTWDLQTEHKTDVPAGVYQVEAKRGTRRTSTTLTVRRSGK
;
A
#
# COMPACT_ATOMS: atom_id res chain seq x y z
N MET A 1 27.18 9.80 21.45
CA MET A 1 25.78 10.02 20.99
C MET A 1 25.82 10.03 19.47
N ILE A 2 25.51 8.92 18.82
CA ILE A 2 25.35 8.87 17.36
C ILE A 2 24.02 9.53 17.08
N SER A 3 24.03 10.65 16.34
CA SER A 3 22.82 11.36 15.95
C SER A 3 21.91 10.38 15.20
N LYS A 4 20.62 10.34 15.53
CA LYS A 4 19.59 9.75 14.68
C LYS A 4 19.71 10.49 13.34
N GLN A 5 20.28 9.87 12.33
CA GLN A 5 20.21 10.38 10.97
C GLN A 5 18.78 10.13 10.47
N THR A 6 17.91 11.08 10.71
CA THR A 6 16.58 11.14 10.11
C THR A 6 16.71 11.72 8.72
N THR A 7 16.00 11.16 7.74
CA THR A 7 15.93 11.80 6.41
C THR A 7 15.35 13.21 6.54
N PRO A 8 15.77 14.17 5.70
CA PRO A 8 15.21 15.53 5.75
C PRO A 8 13.69 15.56 5.64
N ALA A 9 13.10 14.67 4.82
CA ALA A 9 11.66 14.53 4.67
C ALA A 9 10.99 14.14 5.99
N TRP A 10 11.51 13.10 6.65
CA TRP A 10 10.96 12.63 7.93
C TRP A 10 11.09 13.66 9.05
N ALA A 11 12.23 14.35 9.12
CA ALA A 11 12.45 15.41 10.11
C ALA A 11 11.44 16.56 9.93
N ALA A 12 11.21 16.99 8.70
CA ALA A 12 10.22 18.03 8.36
C ALA A 12 8.78 17.56 8.66
N HIS A 13 8.45 16.32 8.28
CA HIS A 13 7.15 15.69 8.58
C HIS A 13 6.86 15.68 10.09
N GLN A 14 7.80 15.20 10.90
CA GLN A 14 7.67 15.16 12.35
C GLN A 14 7.56 16.56 12.99
N ALA A 15 8.30 17.54 12.49
CA ALA A 15 8.23 18.91 12.99
C ALA A 15 6.84 19.51 12.74
N LEU A 16 6.28 19.31 11.55
CA LEU A 16 4.91 19.77 11.23
C LEU A 16 3.85 19.03 12.06
N ALA A 17 4.01 17.71 12.26
CA ALA A 17 3.08 16.93 13.09
C ALA A 17 3.08 17.40 14.55
N GLN A 18 4.24 17.69 15.12
CA GLN A 18 4.39 18.17 16.51
C GLN A 18 3.85 19.59 16.71
N SER A 19 3.97 20.47 15.72
CA SER A 19 3.51 21.85 15.78
C SER A 19 2.05 22.05 15.40
N SER A 20 1.40 21.04 14.79
CA SER A 20 0.02 21.16 14.28
C SER A 20 -1.00 21.44 15.37
N PHE A 21 -1.94 22.35 15.08
CA PHE A 21 -3.16 22.55 15.85
C PHE A 21 -4.03 21.28 15.91
N CYS A 22 -3.98 20.46 14.86
CA CYS A 22 -4.77 19.25 14.70
C CYS A 22 -4.09 17.98 15.27
N ARG A 23 -2.93 18.09 15.93
CA ARG A 23 -2.15 16.93 16.38
C ARG A 23 -2.88 15.97 17.34
N GLY A 24 -3.93 16.44 18.01
CA GLY A 24 -4.75 15.63 18.90
C GLY A 24 -6.01 15.03 18.22
N LEU A 25 -6.25 15.33 16.95
CA LEU A 25 -7.33 14.70 16.19
C LEU A 25 -6.92 13.28 15.84
N ALA A 26 -7.81 12.32 16.10
CA ALA A 26 -7.53 10.91 15.82
C ALA A 26 -8.21 10.45 14.52
N TRP A 27 -7.41 9.91 13.62
CA TRP A 27 -7.89 9.17 12.48
C TRP A 27 -8.58 7.87 12.93
N ARG A 28 -9.64 7.51 12.27
CA ARG A 28 -10.39 6.28 12.48
C ARG A 28 -10.19 5.34 11.28
N PRO A 29 -9.51 4.18 11.47
CA PRO A 29 -9.45 3.17 10.42
C PRO A 29 -10.84 2.56 10.20
N VAL A 30 -11.20 2.32 8.97
CA VAL A 30 -12.48 1.71 8.58
C VAL A 30 -12.33 0.47 7.71
N GLY A 31 -11.11 0.02 7.48
CA GLY A 31 -10.80 -1.21 6.75
C GLY A 31 -10.38 -1.01 5.30
N PRO A 32 -10.41 -2.06 4.52
CA PRO A 32 -10.80 -3.44 4.85
C PRO A 32 -9.80 -4.16 5.75
N VAL A 33 -10.21 -5.31 6.31
CA VAL A 33 -9.35 -6.21 7.08
C VAL A 33 -9.01 -7.48 6.30
N LYS A 34 -9.99 -8.06 5.59
CA LYS A 34 -9.89 -9.40 4.98
C LYS A 34 -9.48 -9.43 3.51
N ILE A 35 -9.06 -8.32 2.96
CA ILE A 35 -8.73 -8.25 1.53
C ILE A 35 -7.28 -8.65 1.29
N GLY A 36 -6.35 -8.20 2.14
CA GLY A 36 -4.93 -8.45 1.99
C GLY A 36 -4.21 -7.35 1.23
N ALA A 37 -2.89 -7.47 1.21
CA ALA A 37 -1.95 -6.69 0.43
C ALA A 37 -0.65 -7.49 0.30
N ARG A 38 0.28 -7.00 -0.51
CA ARG A 38 1.55 -7.66 -0.82
C ARG A 38 2.39 -7.94 0.43
N VAL A 39 2.56 -9.21 0.80
CA VAL A 39 3.49 -9.67 1.85
C VAL A 39 4.80 -10.07 1.19
N GLU A 40 5.83 -9.23 1.38
CA GLU A 40 7.16 -9.36 0.75
C GLU A 40 8.14 -10.18 1.59
N ALA A 41 7.96 -10.17 2.93
CA ALA A 41 8.94 -10.75 3.83
C ALA A 41 8.28 -11.46 5.02
N ILE A 42 8.83 -12.60 5.40
CA ILE A 42 8.32 -13.43 6.52
C ILE A 42 9.49 -13.90 7.36
N ALA A 43 9.40 -13.77 8.69
CA ALA A 43 10.38 -14.36 9.58
C ALA A 43 9.73 -15.07 10.77
N ILE A 44 10.27 -16.24 11.10
CA ILE A 44 9.88 -17.05 12.27
C ILE A 44 11.10 -17.14 13.21
N PRO A 45 10.98 -16.70 14.47
CA PRO A 45 12.06 -16.90 15.44
C PRO A 45 12.31 -18.39 15.73
N PRO A 46 13.55 -18.82 15.89
CA PRO A 46 13.86 -20.21 16.22
C PRO A 46 13.26 -20.59 17.58
N GLY A 47 12.60 -21.74 17.61
CA GLY A 47 11.97 -22.29 18.83
C GLY A 47 10.65 -21.66 19.26
N ASP A 48 10.15 -20.65 18.52
CA ASP A 48 8.86 -20.00 18.79
C ASP A 48 8.06 -19.89 17.49
N THR A 49 7.41 -20.98 17.12
CA THR A 49 6.64 -21.10 15.88
C THR A 49 5.32 -20.31 15.90
N GLY A 50 4.84 -19.93 17.07
CA GLY A 50 3.66 -19.06 17.21
C GLY A 50 3.96 -17.60 16.92
N ARG A 51 5.22 -17.20 16.93
CA ARG A 51 5.64 -15.83 16.60
C ARG A 51 6.01 -15.73 15.12
N ILE A 52 5.37 -14.81 14.43
CA ILE A 52 5.64 -14.53 13.02
C ILE A 52 5.80 -13.02 12.85
N TYR A 53 6.77 -12.62 12.06
CA TYR A 53 6.90 -11.27 11.52
C TYR A 53 6.52 -11.31 10.06
N ALA A 54 5.64 -10.39 9.64
CA ALA A 54 5.20 -10.24 8.25
C ALA A 54 5.47 -8.80 7.78
N GLY A 55 6.37 -8.65 6.82
CA GLY A 55 6.68 -7.40 6.15
C GLY A 55 5.76 -7.20 4.97
N VAL A 56 4.94 -6.14 5.02
CA VAL A 56 4.05 -5.77 3.92
C VAL A 56 4.73 -4.70 3.08
N GLY A 57 4.76 -4.89 1.77
CA GLY A 57 5.53 -4.07 0.85
C GLY A 57 5.35 -2.56 1.05
N SER A 58 4.11 -2.10 1.24
CA SER A 58 3.78 -0.70 1.56
C SER A 58 2.90 -0.55 2.81
N GLY A 59 2.68 -1.66 3.56
CA GLY A 59 1.74 -1.75 4.69
C GLY A 59 2.39 -1.94 6.07
N ASN A 60 3.66 -1.60 6.22
CA ASN A 60 4.43 -1.72 7.46
C ASN A 60 4.81 -3.17 7.86
N LEU A 61 5.43 -3.31 9.03
CA LEU A 61 5.80 -4.58 9.64
C LEU A 61 4.77 -5.00 10.68
N TRP A 62 4.33 -6.24 10.60
CA TRP A 62 3.35 -6.82 11.51
C TRP A 62 3.92 -7.99 12.29
N LYS A 63 3.40 -8.21 13.49
CA LYS A 63 3.80 -9.31 14.37
C LYS A 63 2.60 -10.01 14.98
N THR A 64 2.62 -11.32 14.97
CA THR A 64 1.76 -12.18 15.81
C THR A 64 2.61 -12.92 16.83
N VAL A 65 1.99 -13.33 17.94
CA VAL A 65 2.59 -14.23 18.94
C VAL A 65 1.70 -15.46 19.21
N ASN A 66 0.64 -15.60 18.44
CA ASN A 66 -0.37 -16.64 18.57
C ASN A 66 -0.72 -17.26 17.23
N ASN A 67 0.31 -17.46 16.38
CA ASN A 67 0.19 -18.15 15.10
C ASN A 67 -0.81 -17.50 14.11
N GLY A 68 -0.89 -16.17 14.10
CA GLY A 68 -1.72 -15.43 13.17
C GLY A 68 -3.16 -15.18 13.64
N LEU A 69 -3.54 -15.58 14.87
CA LEU A 69 -4.88 -15.27 15.38
C LEU A 69 -5.09 -13.78 15.61
N THR A 70 -4.05 -13.07 16.07
CA THR A 70 -4.08 -11.60 16.19
C THR A 70 -2.75 -11.00 15.75
N TRP A 71 -2.80 -9.77 15.25
CA TRP A 71 -1.64 -9.07 14.73
C TRP A 71 -1.47 -7.70 15.37
N ARG A 72 -0.21 -7.27 15.53
CA ARG A 72 0.15 -5.94 15.99
C ARG A 72 1.10 -5.29 15.00
N PRO A 73 0.86 -4.05 14.59
CA PRO A 73 1.82 -3.29 13.80
C PRO A 73 3.02 -2.91 14.67
N LEU A 74 4.22 -2.90 14.08
CA LEU A 74 5.47 -2.61 14.78
C LEU A 74 6.19 -1.37 14.26
N PHE A 75 5.80 -0.84 13.09
CA PHE A 75 6.60 0.12 12.35
C PHE A 75 5.83 1.42 12.00
N GLU A 76 4.72 1.69 12.72
CA GLU A 76 3.76 2.76 12.35
C GLU A 76 4.32 4.18 12.41
N HIS A 77 5.38 4.40 13.19
CA HIS A 77 5.96 5.73 13.41
C HIS A 77 7.44 5.80 13.05
N GLU A 78 7.88 4.92 12.17
CA GLU A 78 9.22 4.96 11.60
C GLU A 78 9.25 5.74 10.29
N SER A 79 10.45 6.10 9.84
CA SER A 79 10.63 6.89 8.62
C SER A 79 10.38 6.12 7.31
N ALA A 80 10.07 4.83 7.40
CA ALA A 80 9.74 3.97 6.29
C ALA A 80 8.48 3.17 6.59
N PHE A 81 7.72 2.87 5.58
CA PHE A 81 6.52 2.03 5.64
C PHE A 81 6.62 0.83 4.68
N ALA A 82 7.55 0.88 3.74
CA ALA A 82 7.79 -0.19 2.78
C ALA A 82 8.85 -1.15 3.34
N ILE A 83 8.50 -2.43 3.46
CA ILE A 83 9.36 -3.47 3.98
C ILE A 83 9.85 -4.33 2.81
N GLY A 84 11.17 -4.43 2.66
CA GLY A 84 11.80 -5.26 1.64
C GLY A 84 12.22 -6.63 2.16
N ASP A 85 12.73 -6.70 3.42
CA ASP A 85 13.06 -7.98 4.06
C ASP A 85 13.07 -7.86 5.58
N VAL A 86 12.82 -8.97 6.28
CA VAL A 86 12.89 -9.08 7.73
C VAL A 86 13.68 -10.32 8.14
N ALA A 87 14.66 -10.15 9.01
CA ALA A 87 15.50 -11.23 9.52
C ALA A 87 15.53 -11.28 11.05
N VAL A 88 15.37 -12.48 11.60
CA VAL A 88 15.45 -12.74 13.04
C VAL A 88 16.74 -13.50 13.34
N SER A 89 17.50 -13.07 14.35
CA SER A 89 18.72 -13.72 14.73
C SER A 89 18.48 -15.13 15.27
N GLN A 90 19.19 -16.12 14.73
CA GLN A 90 19.12 -17.51 15.15
C GLN A 90 19.62 -17.72 16.59
N SER A 91 20.66 -16.97 17.00
CA SER A 91 21.24 -17.06 18.34
C SER A 91 20.53 -16.17 19.38
N HIS A 92 19.83 -15.12 18.97
CA HIS A 92 19.16 -14.15 19.83
C HIS A 92 17.79 -13.77 19.24
N PRO A 93 16.72 -14.56 19.49
CA PRO A 93 15.41 -14.39 18.84
C PRO A 93 14.67 -13.06 19.12
N SER A 94 15.16 -12.26 20.06
CA SER A 94 14.68 -10.89 20.29
C SER A 94 15.34 -9.85 19.36
N VAL A 95 16.44 -10.24 18.68
CA VAL A 95 17.11 -9.36 17.71
C VAL A 95 16.49 -9.53 16.35
N VAL A 96 15.86 -8.47 15.87
CA VAL A 96 15.18 -8.40 14.57
C VAL A 96 15.79 -7.28 13.74
N TRP A 97 16.08 -7.58 12.48
CA TRP A 97 16.57 -6.62 11.50
C TRP A 97 15.53 -6.46 10.39
N VAL A 98 15.39 -5.24 9.89
CA VAL A 98 14.49 -4.89 8.80
C VAL A 98 15.25 -4.12 7.74
N GLY A 99 15.20 -4.62 6.52
CA GLY A 99 15.57 -3.89 5.32
C GLY A 99 14.34 -3.23 4.73
N THR A 100 14.41 -1.92 4.46
CA THR A 100 13.26 -1.17 3.97
C THR A 100 13.34 -0.89 2.48
N GLY A 101 12.16 -0.65 1.86
CA GLY A 101 11.98 -0.43 0.43
C GLY A 101 11.70 -1.72 -0.33
N GLU A 102 10.59 -1.74 -1.06
CA GLU A 102 10.18 -2.90 -1.87
C GLU A 102 11.21 -3.19 -2.95
N ALA A 103 11.82 -4.37 -2.92
CA ALA A 103 12.88 -4.75 -3.85
C ALA A 103 12.33 -5.23 -5.19
N GLN A 104 11.34 -4.53 -5.71
CA GLN A 104 10.72 -4.79 -7.01
C GLN A 104 11.23 -3.81 -8.06
N PRO A 105 11.29 -4.18 -9.33
CA PRO A 105 11.66 -3.26 -10.39
C PRO A 105 10.49 -2.38 -10.83
N ARG A 106 10.81 -1.33 -11.51
CA ARG A 106 10.03 -0.16 -11.88
C ARG A 106 8.76 -0.35 -12.73
N TYR A 107 8.41 -1.57 -13.16
CA TYR A 107 7.35 -1.76 -14.15
C TYR A 107 5.92 -1.88 -13.61
N ALA A 108 5.74 -2.16 -12.33
CA ALA A 108 4.43 -2.50 -11.80
C ALA A 108 3.98 -1.52 -10.72
N GLY A 109 3.36 -0.44 -11.12
CA GLY A 109 2.71 0.45 -10.17
C GLY A 109 3.70 1.16 -9.25
N TYR A 110 3.42 1.19 -7.97
CA TYR A 110 4.26 1.81 -6.95
C TYR A 110 5.08 0.75 -6.23
N ALA A 111 6.41 0.80 -6.34
CA ALA A 111 7.35 0.13 -5.47
C ALA A 111 8.06 1.21 -4.64
N TYR A 112 7.67 1.34 -3.39
CA TYR A 112 8.12 2.45 -2.57
C TYR A 112 9.55 2.27 -2.07
N PRO A 113 10.36 3.35 -2.09
CA PRO A 113 11.68 3.32 -1.49
C PRO A 113 11.60 3.24 0.03
N GLY A 114 12.62 2.66 0.62
CA GLY A 114 12.88 2.69 2.05
C GLY A 114 13.87 3.77 2.46
N THR A 115 14.21 3.72 3.74
CA THR A 115 15.19 4.62 4.36
C THR A 115 16.37 3.85 5.00
N GLY A 116 16.70 2.67 4.46
CA GLY A 116 17.83 1.87 4.92
C GLY A 116 17.43 0.74 5.88
N VAL A 117 18.28 0.47 6.85
CA VAL A 117 18.20 -0.68 7.76
C VAL A 117 17.78 -0.26 9.17
N PHE A 118 16.91 -1.04 9.78
CA PHE A 118 16.49 -0.89 11.18
C PHE A 118 16.77 -2.17 11.96
N LYS A 119 17.05 -2.01 13.27
CA LYS A 119 17.28 -3.11 14.20
C LYS A 119 16.51 -2.91 15.48
N SER A 120 15.86 -3.96 15.93
CA SER A 120 15.30 -4.11 17.26
C SER A 120 16.12 -5.12 18.07
N VAL A 121 16.20 -4.94 19.39
CA VAL A 121 16.79 -5.91 20.33
C VAL A 121 15.77 -6.44 21.34
N ASP A 122 14.53 -6.00 21.22
CA ASP A 122 13.40 -6.29 22.11
C ASP A 122 12.20 -6.92 21.39
N GLY A 123 12.46 -7.57 20.24
CA GLY A 123 11.45 -8.27 19.44
C GLY A 123 10.48 -7.35 18.73
N GLY A 124 10.92 -6.14 18.37
CA GLY A 124 10.17 -5.16 17.60
C GLY A 124 9.42 -4.14 18.46
N ALA A 125 9.62 -4.10 19.78
CA ALA A 125 8.98 -3.08 20.62
C ALA A 125 9.61 -1.69 20.43
N SER A 126 10.89 -1.64 20.08
CA SER A 126 11.60 -0.40 19.72
C SER A 126 12.59 -0.65 18.57
N TRP A 127 12.89 0.41 17.82
CA TRP A 127 13.71 0.33 16.62
C TRP A 127 14.86 1.33 16.67
N LYS A 128 16.03 0.93 16.18
CA LYS A 128 17.16 1.80 15.93
C LYS A 128 17.45 1.80 14.43
N HIS A 129 17.45 2.97 13.84
CA HIS A 129 17.92 3.16 12.46
C HIS A 129 19.44 3.00 12.39
N LEU A 130 19.94 2.23 11.42
CA LEU A 130 21.34 1.85 11.30
C LEU A 130 22.04 2.42 10.05
N GLY A 131 21.39 3.32 9.31
CA GLY A 131 21.94 3.91 8.10
C GLY A 131 21.52 3.17 6.82
N LEU A 132 22.28 3.39 5.74
CA LEU A 132 22.03 2.90 4.37
C LEU A 132 20.78 3.52 3.72
N GLU A 133 20.40 4.75 4.08
CA GLU A 133 19.24 5.46 3.54
C GLU A 133 19.28 5.58 2.02
N ALA A 134 20.47 5.80 1.46
CA ALA A 134 20.66 6.00 0.03
C ALA A 134 20.52 4.72 -0.80
N THR A 135 20.40 3.54 -0.16
CA THR A 135 20.17 2.28 -0.88
C THR A 135 18.76 2.16 -1.45
N HIS A 136 17.80 2.88 -0.92
CA HIS A 136 16.39 2.93 -1.29
C HIS A 136 15.64 1.59 -1.24
N HIS A 137 16.19 0.51 -1.80
CA HIS A 137 15.52 -0.79 -1.88
C HIS A 137 16.46 -1.88 -1.40
N ILE A 138 16.10 -2.52 -0.30
CA ILE A 138 16.85 -3.62 0.30
C ILE A 138 16.11 -4.93 0.03
N ALA A 139 16.74 -5.79 -0.76
CA ALA A 139 16.14 -7.04 -1.21
C ALA A 139 16.33 -8.19 -0.22
N LYS A 140 17.45 -8.20 0.55
CA LYS A 140 17.73 -9.27 1.52
C LYS A 140 18.57 -8.77 2.68
N VAL A 141 18.23 -9.22 3.88
CA VAL A 141 19.02 -9.04 5.10
C VAL A 141 19.45 -10.42 5.60
N LEU A 142 20.73 -10.72 5.56
CA LEU A 142 21.29 -11.99 5.95
C LEU A 142 22.07 -11.87 7.24
N LEU A 143 21.67 -12.58 8.30
CA LEU A 143 22.32 -12.54 9.59
C LEU A 143 23.28 -13.72 9.77
N HIS A 144 24.42 -13.48 10.41
CA HIS A 144 25.33 -14.54 10.82
C HIS A 144 24.64 -15.46 11.85
N PRO A 145 24.72 -16.79 11.71
CA PRO A 145 23.91 -17.71 12.51
C PRO A 145 24.19 -17.67 14.01
N THR A 146 25.41 -17.32 14.43
CA THR A 146 25.81 -17.35 15.86
C THR A 146 26.22 -15.97 16.41
N ASN A 147 26.47 -14.98 15.55
CA ASN A 147 26.88 -13.63 15.99
C ASN A 147 25.89 -12.56 15.45
N PRO A 148 24.97 -12.05 16.27
CA PRO A 148 23.95 -11.08 15.84
C PRO A 148 24.52 -9.69 15.51
N SER A 149 25.83 -9.48 15.65
CA SER A 149 26.52 -8.24 15.26
C SER A 149 27.01 -8.27 13.81
N ILE A 150 27.01 -9.45 13.16
CA ILE A 150 27.42 -9.60 11.77
C ILE A 150 26.19 -9.74 10.89
N ALA A 151 26.06 -8.87 9.91
CA ALA A 151 24.97 -8.88 8.95
C ALA A 151 25.46 -8.47 7.55
N TYR A 152 24.75 -8.98 6.54
CA TYR A 152 24.92 -8.62 5.13
C TYR A 152 23.60 -8.12 4.59
N VAL A 153 23.66 -7.13 3.71
CA VAL A 153 22.47 -6.50 3.10
C VAL A 153 22.64 -6.47 1.59
N ALA A 154 21.68 -7.02 0.88
CA ALA A 154 21.59 -6.89 -0.57
C ALA A 154 20.82 -5.64 -0.93
N ALA A 155 21.47 -4.69 -1.62
CA ALA A 155 20.88 -3.44 -2.05
C ALA A 155 20.64 -3.44 -3.57
N LEU A 156 19.36 -3.30 -3.95
CA LEU A 156 18.98 -3.08 -5.35
C LEU A 156 19.31 -1.66 -5.80
N GLY A 157 19.38 -0.72 -4.87
CA GLY A 157 19.63 0.70 -5.14
C GLY A 157 18.40 1.44 -5.68
N LYS A 158 18.59 2.65 -6.19
CA LYS A 158 17.51 3.42 -6.84
C LYS A 158 17.04 2.71 -8.11
N GLN A 159 15.74 2.61 -8.29
CA GLN A 159 15.18 1.82 -9.39
C GLN A 159 15.18 2.57 -10.73
N TRP A 160 14.90 3.88 -10.70
CA TRP A 160 14.65 4.68 -11.90
C TRP A 160 15.88 5.33 -12.51
N ILE A 161 16.98 5.39 -11.78
CA ILE A 161 18.22 6.03 -12.21
C ILE A 161 19.41 5.16 -11.83
N PRO A 162 20.57 5.31 -12.49
CA PRO A 162 21.82 4.72 -12.02
C PRO A 162 22.09 5.08 -10.55
N SER A 163 22.61 4.12 -9.79
CA SER A 163 22.81 4.29 -8.35
C SER A 163 24.14 3.68 -7.91
N PRO A 164 25.08 4.45 -7.39
CA PRO A 164 26.33 3.93 -6.83
C PRO A 164 26.07 3.12 -5.54
N GLU A 165 24.86 3.19 -4.96
CA GLU A 165 24.51 2.51 -3.71
C GLU A 165 24.00 1.07 -3.91
N ARG A 166 24.15 0.51 -5.11
CA ARG A 166 23.85 -0.90 -5.40
C ARG A 166 24.95 -1.80 -4.85
N GLY A 167 24.60 -3.08 -4.54
CA GLY A 167 25.58 -4.10 -4.18
C GLY A 167 25.31 -4.79 -2.84
N VAL A 168 26.36 -5.33 -2.24
CA VAL A 168 26.30 -5.97 -0.91
C VAL A 168 27.02 -5.11 0.11
N TYR A 169 26.35 -4.85 1.22
CA TYR A 169 26.92 -4.19 2.39
C TYR A 169 27.09 -5.18 3.53
N ARG A 170 28.16 -5.02 4.30
CA ARG A 170 28.50 -5.83 5.47
C ARG A 170 28.70 -4.96 6.69
N THR A 171 28.20 -5.41 7.84
CA THR A 171 28.59 -4.89 9.16
C THR A 171 29.17 -6.00 10.01
N LEU A 172 30.14 -5.66 10.89
CA LEU A 172 30.76 -6.56 11.87
C LEU A 172 30.47 -6.14 13.32
N ASP A 173 29.80 -5.00 13.51
CA ASP A 173 29.60 -4.31 14.79
C ASP A 173 28.13 -3.98 15.08
N GLY A 174 27.22 -4.73 14.48
CA GLY A 174 25.79 -4.59 14.73
C GLY A 174 25.14 -3.40 14.04
N GLY A 175 25.74 -2.94 12.93
CA GLY A 175 25.22 -1.86 12.10
C GLY A 175 25.74 -0.47 12.48
N ALA A 176 26.78 -0.40 13.34
CA ALA A 176 27.42 0.88 13.63
C ALA A 176 28.23 1.40 12.45
N HIS A 177 28.89 0.49 11.73
CA HIS A 177 29.61 0.78 10.49
C HIS A 177 29.23 -0.22 9.40
N TRP A 178 29.19 0.29 8.16
CA TRP A 178 28.92 -0.49 6.97
C TRP A 178 30.06 -0.41 5.96
N GLU A 179 30.42 -1.55 5.38
CA GLU A 179 31.37 -1.69 4.31
C GLU A 179 30.66 -2.22 3.06
N LYS A 180 30.83 -1.56 1.92
CA LYS A 180 30.34 -2.09 0.63
C LYS A 180 31.36 -3.13 0.13
N VAL A 181 30.97 -4.40 0.18
CA VAL A 181 31.86 -5.53 -0.08
C VAL A 181 31.68 -6.17 -1.48
N LEU A 182 30.58 -5.85 -2.16
CA LEU A 182 30.37 -6.21 -3.57
C LEU A 182 29.72 -5.05 -4.28
N PHE A 183 30.34 -4.60 -5.37
CA PHE A 183 29.78 -3.62 -6.31
C PHE A 183 30.16 -4.02 -7.72
N ILE A 184 29.20 -4.06 -8.64
CA ILE A 184 29.43 -4.38 -10.04
C ILE A 184 29.44 -3.08 -10.86
N ASP A 185 28.33 -2.39 -10.88
CA ASP A 185 28.17 -1.06 -11.51
C ASP A 185 26.89 -0.37 -11.01
N GLU A 186 26.62 0.83 -11.51
CA GLU A 186 25.50 1.68 -11.07
C GLU A 186 24.13 1.20 -11.58
N VAL A 187 24.07 0.20 -12.48
CA VAL A 187 22.82 -0.35 -13.03
C VAL A 187 22.56 -1.78 -12.62
N THR A 188 23.53 -2.42 -11.94
CA THR A 188 23.45 -3.82 -11.49
C THR A 188 23.34 -3.88 -9.96
N GLY A 189 22.16 -4.22 -9.43
CA GLY A 189 21.93 -4.38 -8.00
C GLY A 189 22.06 -5.85 -7.55
N VAL A 190 22.04 -6.07 -6.22
CA VAL A 190 21.98 -7.44 -5.66
C VAL A 190 20.58 -7.66 -5.13
N VAL A 191 19.97 -8.78 -5.54
CA VAL A 191 18.56 -9.08 -5.23
C VAL A 191 18.40 -10.30 -4.33
N ASP A 192 19.46 -11.12 -4.15
CA ASP A 192 19.41 -12.23 -3.21
C ASP A 192 20.79 -12.56 -2.64
N LEU A 193 20.78 -13.06 -1.40
CA LEU A 193 21.95 -13.51 -0.64
C LEU A 193 21.65 -14.82 0.07
N ALA A 194 22.59 -15.76 0.01
CA ALA A 194 22.57 -16.98 0.80
C ALA A 194 23.93 -17.22 1.47
N LEU A 195 23.93 -17.88 2.64
CA LEU A 195 25.15 -18.32 3.28
C LEU A 195 25.13 -19.83 3.53
N ASP A 196 26.30 -20.42 3.59
CA ASP A 196 26.47 -21.79 4.08
C ASP A 196 26.26 -21.81 5.60
N PRO A 197 25.21 -22.50 6.11
CA PRO A 197 24.90 -22.50 7.54
C PRO A 197 25.95 -23.21 8.40
N LYS A 198 26.85 -23.99 7.80
CA LYS A 198 27.96 -24.68 8.49
C LYS A 198 29.30 -23.97 8.35
N ASP A 199 29.45 -23.11 7.34
CA ASP A 199 30.62 -22.24 7.12
C ASP A 199 30.18 -20.82 6.79
N PRO A 200 29.91 -19.98 7.79
CA PRO A 200 29.42 -18.59 7.57
C PRO A 200 30.37 -17.67 6.80
N ASN A 201 31.60 -18.11 6.52
CA ASN A 201 32.52 -17.38 5.62
C ASN A 201 32.18 -17.62 4.13
N THR A 202 31.42 -18.66 3.82
CA THR A 202 30.96 -18.95 2.46
C THR A 202 29.60 -18.32 2.20
N LEU A 203 29.58 -17.38 1.23
CA LEU A 203 28.40 -16.59 0.85
C LEU A 203 28.17 -16.68 -0.65
N TYR A 204 26.92 -16.58 -1.04
CA TYR A 204 26.46 -16.46 -2.42
C TYR A 204 25.66 -15.20 -2.59
N ALA A 205 25.76 -14.54 -3.76
CA ALA A 205 25.00 -13.36 -4.11
C ALA A 205 24.54 -13.43 -5.57
N TRP A 206 23.27 -13.13 -5.82
CA TRP A 206 22.79 -12.93 -7.18
C TRP A 206 22.74 -11.43 -7.49
N ALA A 207 23.56 -11.03 -8.44
CA ALA A 207 23.54 -9.68 -8.99
C ALA A 207 22.71 -9.64 -10.26
N TRP A 208 21.85 -8.66 -10.39
CA TRP A 208 20.95 -8.49 -11.51
C TRP A 208 21.02 -7.08 -12.09
N GLN A 209 21.30 -7.01 -13.39
CA GLN A 209 21.18 -5.79 -14.16
C GLN A 209 19.73 -5.63 -14.58
N ILE A 210 19.07 -4.60 -14.07
CA ILE A 210 17.70 -4.27 -14.44
C ILE A 210 17.66 -4.00 -15.96
N GLU A 211 16.69 -4.61 -16.66
CA GLU A 211 16.40 -4.49 -18.09
C GLU A 211 17.27 -5.36 -19.02
N GLU A 212 18.58 -5.19 -19.06
CA GLU A 212 19.41 -5.89 -20.03
C GLU A 212 19.85 -7.28 -19.58
N GLY A 213 19.97 -7.52 -18.26
CA GLY A 213 20.33 -8.80 -17.68
C GLY A 213 21.72 -9.33 -18.06
N ARG A 214 22.62 -8.50 -18.62
CA ARG A 214 23.88 -8.97 -19.22
C ARG A 214 25.07 -8.95 -18.28
N ARG A 215 25.09 -8.04 -17.29
CA ARG A 215 26.21 -7.83 -16.36
C ARG A 215 26.07 -8.56 -15.04
N GLY A 216 24.84 -9.00 -14.69
CA GLY A 216 24.55 -9.78 -13.50
C GLY A 216 25.17 -11.17 -13.49
N GLY A 217 24.74 -11.96 -12.52
CA GLY A 217 25.12 -13.36 -12.37
C GLY A 217 25.35 -13.76 -10.92
N LEU A 218 25.77 -15.01 -10.74
CA LEU A 218 26.03 -15.59 -9.44
C LEU A 218 27.48 -15.31 -9.00
N PHE A 219 27.63 -14.80 -7.78
CA PHE A 219 28.92 -14.53 -7.13
C PHE A 219 29.05 -15.36 -5.86
N LYS A 220 30.28 -15.78 -5.54
CA LYS A 220 30.61 -16.53 -4.32
C LYS A 220 31.79 -15.88 -3.61
N SER A 221 31.68 -15.78 -2.29
CA SER A 221 32.77 -15.46 -1.38
C SER A 221 33.08 -16.66 -0.50
N ARG A 222 34.35 -16.79 -0.04
CA ARG A 222 34.84 -17.80 0.93
C ARG A 222 35.53 -17.17 2.13
N ASP A 223 35.48 -15.86 2.24
CA ASP A 223 36.20 -15.06 3.25
C ASP A 223 35.28 -14.03 3.92
N ALA A 224 34.04 -14.45 4.20
CA ALA A 224 33.01 -13.60 4.82
C ALA A 224 32.73 -12.31 4.02
N GLY A 225 32.71 -12.41 2.71
CA GLY A 225 32.38 -11.32 1.80
C GLY A 225 33.51 -10.34 1.50
N LYS A 226 34.76 -10.59 1.93
CA LYS A 226 35.88 -9.68 1.61
C LYS A 226 36.22 -9.69 0.11
N THR A 227 36.19 -10.89 -0.49
CA THR A 227 36.40 -11.05 -1.93
C THR A 227 35.29 -11.89 -2.55
N TRP A 228 35.03 -11.64 -3.82
CA TRP A 228 33.93 -12.28 -4.56
C TRP A 228 34.44 -12.78 -5.92
N ARG A 229 34.01 -13.99 -6.29
CA ARG A 229 34.30 -14.60 -7.59
C ARG A 229 33.00 -14.90 -8.33
N ARG A 230 32.87 -14.49 -9.57
CA ARG A 230 31.72 -14.83 -10.41
C ARG A 230 31.78 -16.31 -10.79
N LEU A 231 30.66 -17.01 -10.67
CA LEU A 231 30.47 -18.40 -11.01
C LEU A 231 29.83 -18.50 -12.40
N THR A 232 30.38 -19.34 -13.29
CA THR A 232 29.89 -19.47 -14.68
C THR A 232 29.81 -20.89 -15.17
N LYS A 233 30.51 -21.83 -14.51
CA LYS A 233 30.63 -23.23 -15.01
C LYS A 233 29.29 -23.95 -14.91
N GLY A 234 28.68 -24.23 -16.08
CA GLY A 234 27.39 -24.92 -16.21
C GLY A 234 26.17 -24.02 -16.03
N LEU A 235 26.35 -22.69 -15.86
CA LEU A 235 25.28 -21.72 -15.85
C LEU A 235 25.05 -21.14 -17.25
N PRO A 236 23.85 -20.65 -17.56
CA PRO A 236 23.54 -20.08 -18.86
C PRO A 236 24.32 -18.78 -19.09
N THR A 237 24.60 -18.49 -20.36
CA THR A 237 25.21 -17.25 -20.80
C THR A 237 24.18 -16.46 -21.58
N GLY A 238 24.06 -15.14 -21.33
CA GLY A 238 23.12 -14.29 -22.06
C GLY A 238 22.39 -13.34 -21.13
N PRO A 239 21.26 -12.80 -21.56
CA PRO A 239 20.42 -11.98 -20.71
C PRO A 239 19.75 -12.87 -19.64
N LEU A 240 19.98 -12.51 -18.35
CA LEU A 240 19.42 -13.23 -17.21
C LEU A 240 18.54 -12.26 -16.39
N GLY A 241 17.37 -12.72 -15.97
CA GLY A 241 16.48 -12.01 -15.08
C GLY A 241 16.88 -12.13 -13.61
N ARG A 242 15.90 -11.97 -12.73
CA ARG A 242 16.09 -12.24 -11.30
C ARG A 242 16.40 -13.71 -11.07
N ALA A 243 17.05 -14.00 -9.95
CA ALA A 243 17.21 -15.35 -9.45
C ALA A 243 17.25 -15.36 -7.93
N SER A 244 16.96 -16.52 -7.36
CA SER A 244 17.09 -16.80 -5.94
C SER A 244 17.94 -18.04 -5.70
N ILE A 245 18.61 -18.08 -4.54
CA ILE A 245 19.65 -19.04 -4.16
C ILE A 245 19.22 -19.75 -2.89
N ALA A 246 19.24 -21.09 -2.88
CA ALA A 246 19.02 -21.87 -1.68
C ALA A 246 20.17 -22.84 -1.41
N VAL A 247 20.73 -22.77 -0.20
CA VAL A 247 21.73 -23.72 0.29
C VAL A 247 21.04 -24.77 1.15
N ALA A 248 21.19 -26.07 0.82
CA ALA A 248 20.58 -27.13 1.59
C ALA A 248 21.21 -27.25 2.99
N PRO A 249 20.45 -27.00 4.10
CA PRO A 249 21.04 -26.80 5.42
C PRO A 249 21.82 -27.99 5.96
N LYS A 250 21.33 -29.21 5.72
CA LYS A 250 22.04 -30.45 6.14
C LYS A 250 23.19 -30.81 5.23
N SER A 251 23.16 -30.42 3.96
CA SER A 251 24.10 -30.77 2.91
C SER A 251 24.53 -29.52 2.14
N PRO A 252 25.31 -28.61 2.72
CA PRO A 252 25.57 -27.29 2.11
C PRO A 252 26.44 -27.34 0.83
N LYS A 253 26.97 -28.53 0.45
CA LYS A 253 27.51 -28.73 -0.89
C LYS A 253 26.43 -28.71 -1.97
N ILE A 254 25.17 -28.99 -1.60
CA ILE A 254 24.02 -28.91 -2.49
C ILE A 254 23.50 -27.47 -2.41
N VAL A 255 23.58 -26.78 -3.55
CA VAL A 255 23.09 -25.42 -3.72
C VAL A 255 22.19 -25.39 -4.93
N TYR A 256 21.06 -24.73 -4.81
CA TYR A 256 20.10 -24.49 -5.88
C TYR A 256 20.11 -23.03 -6.31
N LEU A 257 19.86 -22.83 -7.60
CA LEU A 257 19.62 -21.54 -8.20
C LEU A 257 18.36 -21.64 -9.07
N PHE A 258 17.36 -20.82 -8.80
CA PHE A 258 16.19 -20.66 -9.65
C PHE A 258 16.28 -19.31 -10.34
N LEU A 259 16.23 -19.27 -11.66
CA LEU A 259 16.44 -18.05 -12.42
C LEU A 259 15.45 -17.89 -13.59
N ASP A 260 15.18 -16.65 -13.96
CA ASP A 260 14.49 -16.26 -15.19
C ASP A 260 15.52 -16.14 -16.32
N ASN A 261 15.52 -17.11 -17.22
CA ASN A 261 16.38 -17.09 -18.40
C ASN A 261 15.71 -16.30 -19.53
N ARG A 262 16.24 -15.11 -19.80
CA ARG A 262 15.70 -14.18 -20.80
C ARG A 262 16.35 -14.32 -22.17
N ALA A 263 17.11 -15.37 -22.41
CA ALA A 263 17.58 -15.70 -23.74
C ALA A 263 16.38 -15.95 -24.67
N PRO A 264 16.46 -15.56 -25.94
CA PRO A 264 15.37 -15.79 -26.89
C PRO A 264 14.95 -17.26 -26.94
N SER A 265 13.65 -17.51 -26.87
CA SER A 265 13.11 -18.85 -27.01
C SER A 265 13.12 -19.31 -28.46
N THR A 266 13.28 -20.61 -28.68
CA THR A 266 13.06 -21.25 -29.97
C THR A 266 11.58 -21.56 -30.23
N GLN A 267 10.72 -21.45 -29.23
CA GLN A 267 9.28 -21.64 -29.34
C GLN A 267 8.60 -20.34 -29.83
N LYS A 268 7.70 -20.46 -30.83
CA LYS A 268 7.08 -19.29 -31.48
C LYS A 268 6.15 -18.46 -30.61
N ASP A 269 5.58 -19.08 -29.58
CA ASP A 269 4.62 -18.49 -28.64
C ASP A 269 5.27 -17.81 -27.42
N ARG A 270 6.63 -17.84 -27.36
CA ARG A 270 7.38 -17.34 -26.21
C ARG A 270 8.54 -16.43 -26.61
N PRO A 271 8.66 -15.26 -26.02
CA PRO A 271 9.76 -14.36 -26.35
C PRO A 271 11.11 -14.80 -25.75
N PHE A 272 11.12 -15.58 -24.65
CA PHE A 272 12.33 -16.02 -23.92
C PHE A 272 12.14 -17.41 -23.28
N MET A 273 13.23 -17.97 -22.75
CA MET A 273 13.25 -19.33 -22.21
C MET A 273 12.41 -19.51 -20.93
N GLY A 274 12.42 -18.51 -20.01
CA GLY A 274 11.65 -18.54 -18.75
C GLY A 274 12.37 -19.19 -17.58
N GLY A 275 11.63 -19.85 -16.68
CA GLY A 275 12.14 -20.43 -15.44
C GLY A 275 13.08 -21.61 -15.64
N GLU A 276 14.25 -21.57 -15.01
CA GLU A 276 15.20 -22.66 -14.99
C GLU A 276 15.75 -22.90 -13.59
N VAL A 277 15.84 -24.17 -13.18
CA VAL A 277 16.43 -24.58 -11.92
C VAL A 277 17.77 -25.27 -12.16
N TYR A 278 18.80 -24.75 -11.51
CA TYR A 278 20.14 -25.29 -11.51
C TYR A 278 20.51 -25.84 -10.14
N ARG A 279 21.25 -26.94 -10.14
CA ARG A 279 21.78 -27.61 -8.93
C ARG A 279 23.28 -27.75 -9.02
N SER A 280 23.94 -27.41 -7.92
CA SER A 280 25.34 -27.73 -7.65
C SER A 280 25.41 -28.79 -6.56
N GLU A 281 26.42 -29.68 -6.63
CA GLU A 281 26.75 -30.70 -5.61
C GLU A 281 28.15 -30.50 -5.02
N ASP A 282 28.84 -29.44 -5.43
CA ASP A 282 30.20 -29.08 -5.06
C ASP A 282 30.31 -27.68 -4.46
N ALA A 283 29.26 -27.26 -3.76
CA ALA A 283 29.16 -25.93 -3.14
C ALA A 283 29.28 -24.77 -4.17
N GLY A 284 28.68 -24.94 -5.34
CA GLY A 284 28.59 -23.89 -6.37
C GLY A 284 29.78 -23.83 -7.32
N GLU A 285 30.75 -24.79 -7.29
CA GLU A 285 31.87 -24.75 -8.21
C GLU A 285 31.49 -25.18 -9.63
N SER A 286 30.45 -26.02 -9.75
CA SER A 286 29.85 -26.38 -11.03
C SER A 286 28.34 -26.55 -10.89
N TRP A 287 27.64 -26.33 -11.99
CA TRP A 287 26.18 -26.33 -12.03
C TRP A 287 25.65 -27.18 -13.17
N ARG A 288 24.48 -27.78 -12.95
CA ARG A 288 23.72 -28.43 -14.01
C ARG A 288 22.26 -28.01 -13.93
N LYS A 289 21.63 -27.75 -15.06
CA LYS A 289 20.18 -27.62 -15.14
C LYS A 289 19.54 -28.95 -14.74
N VAL A 290 18.52 -28.88 -13.87
CA VAL A 290 17.89 -30.09 -13.34
C VAL A 290 16.46 -30.26 -13.78
N ASN A 291 15.71 -29.20 -14.03
CA ASN A 291 14.31 -29.30 -14.42
C ASN A 291 14.17 -29.90 -15.84
N THR A 292 13.31 -30.91 -15.92
CA THR A 292 12.83 -31.50 -17.18
C THR A 292 11.52 -30.86 -17.60
N ASP A 293 10.74 -30.41 -16.60
CA ASP A 293 9.49 -29.70 -16.83
C ASP A 293 9.73 -28.31 -17.39
N ASP A 294 8.75 -27.87 -18.15
CA ASP A 294 8.67 -26.49 -18.62
C ASP A 294 8.18 -25.57 -17.51
N LEU A 295 9.02 -24.66 -17.08
CA LEU A 295 8.75 -23.73 -16.00
C LEU A 295 8.46 -22.29 -16.49
N TYR A 296 8.16 -22.12 -17.78
CA TYR A 296 7.83 -20.81 -18.34
C TYR A 296 6.66 -20.15 -17.58
N ASP A 297 5.61 -20.91 -17.30
CA ASP A 297 4.40 -20.43 -16.65
C ASP A 297 4.59 -20.08 -15.16
N VAL A 298 5.71 -20.47 -14.53
CA VAL A 298 6.02 -20.05 -13.15
C VAL A 298 6.10 -18.54 -13.08
N PHE A 299 6.71 -17.93 -14.07
CA PHE A 299 6.87 -16.48 -14.13
C PHE A 299 5.86 -15.82 -15.05
N GLY A 300 5.34 -16.51 -16.06
CA GLY A 300 4.69 -15.88 -17.19
C GLY A 300 5.58 -14.78 -17.78
N ALA A 301 5.09 -13.56 -17.85
CA ALA A 301 5.90 -12.40 -18.27
C ALA A 301 6.62 -11.69 -17.09
N PHE A 302 6.53 -12.18 -15.84
CA PHE A 302 6.85 -11.44 -14.61
C PHE A 302 8.12 -11.93 -13.89
N GLY A 303 9.02 -12.68 -14.54
CA GLY A 303 10.27 -13.12 -13.94
C GLY A 303 11.24 -12.01 -13.52
N TRP A 304 10.92 -10.78 -13.84
CA TRP A 304 11.58 -9.60 -13.35
C TRP A 304 11.05 -9.15 -11.96
N LYS A 305 9.85 -9.59 -11.57
CA LYS A 305 9.19 -9.21 -10.30
C LYS A 305 9.37 -10.31 -9.24
N PHE A 306 9.10 -11.57 -9.59
CA PHE A 306 9.04 -12.69 -8.67
C PHE A 306 10.18 -13.67 -8.93
N THR A 307 10.86 -14.12 -7.90
CA THR A 307 11.77 -15.28 -7.95
C THR A 307 12.13 -15.63 -6.51
N ASP A 308 11.69 -16.76 -6.03
CA ASP A 308 12.17 -17.31 -4.77
C ASP A 308 12.33 -18.83 -4.87
N ILE A 309 13.29 -19.38 -4.10
CA ILE A 309 13.53 -20.80 -3.99
C ILE A 309 13.85 -21.17 -2.54
N CYS A 310 13.13 -22.16 -2.00
CA CYS A 310 13.35 -22.68 -0.68
C CYS A 310 13.64 -24.18 -0.73
N VAL A 311 14.59 -24.65 0.09
CA VAL A 311 14.92 -26.06 0.25
C VAL A 311 14.53 -26.52 1.64
N ASP A 312 13.89 -27.68 1.72
CA ASP A 312 13.54 -28.31 2.97
C ASP A 312 14.77 -28.49 3.88
N PRO A 313 14.72 -28.06 5.16
CA PRO A 313 15.86 -28.16 6.06
C PRO A 313 16.26 -29.58 6.39
N ARG A 314 15.42 -30.60 6.10
CA ARG A 314 15.68 -32.01 6.38
C ARG A 314 15.97 -32.86 5.15
N ASP A 315 15.44 -32.46 3.96
CA ASP A 315 15.57 -33.14 2.70
C ASP A 315 16.02 -32.22 1.57
N ALA A 316 17.27 -32.38 1.13
CA ALA A 316 17.83 -31.55 0.07
C ALA A 316 17.17 -31.74 -1.31
N ASN A 317 16.34 -32.77 -1.50
CA ASN A 317 15.62 -33.02 -2.74
C ASN A 317 14.18 -32.48 -2.74
N ARG A 318 13.67 -32.05 -1.57
CA ARG A 318 12.37 -31.33 -1.47
C ARG A 318 12.61 -29.83 -1.51
N LEU A 319 12.08 -29.18 -2.54
CA LEU A 319 12.25 -27.74 -2.71
C LEU A 319 10.98 -27.10 -3.29
N TYR A 320 10.89 -25.81 -3.12
CA TYR A 320 9.78 -24.96 -3.58
C TYR A 320 10.33 -23.82 -4.42
N ILE A 321 9.63 -23.49 -5.50
CA ILE A 321 9.93 -22.33 -6.34
C ILE A 321 8.70 -21.44 -6.45
N LEU A 322 8.92 -20.13 -6.40
CA LEU A 322 7.89 -19.10 -6.43
C LEU A 322 8.06 -18.17 -7.63
N GLY A 323 6.94 -17.79 -8.16
CA GLY A 323 6.79 -16.79 -9.20
C GLY A 323 5.36 -16.28 -9.20
N ASN A 324 4.76 -16.11 -10.36
CA ASN A 324 3.32 -15.86 -10.47
C ASN A 324 2.53 -17.06 -9.87
N HIS A 325 3.11 -18.25 -9.96
CA HIS A 325 2.62 -19.47 -9.31
C HIS A 325 3.68 -20.09 -8.41
N ALA A 326 3.25 -20.91 -7.45
CA ALA A 326 4.11 -21.67 -6.55
C ALA A 326 4.14 -23.16 -6.93
N PHE A 327 5.31 -23.78 -6.85
CA PHE A 327 5.51 -25.20 -7.19
C PHE A 327 6.41 -25.89 -6.17
N GLN A 328 6.20 -27.21 -6.01
CA GLN A 328 7.04 -28.08 -5.20
C GLN A 328 7.71 -29.14 -6.09
N SER A 329 8.96 -29.44 -5.80
CA SER A 329 9.68 -30.62 -6.28
C SER A 329 10.02 -31.52 -5.11
N ARG A 330 10.03 -32.86 -5.35
CA ARG A 330 10.42 -33.89 -4.39
C ARG A 330 11.58 -34.77 -4.90
N ASP A 331 12.15 -34.44 -6.05
CA ASP A 331 13.17 -35.17 -6.75
C ASP A 331 14.41 -34.33 -7.09
N GLY A 332 14.66 -33.30 -6.28
CA GLY A 332 15.83 -32.45 -6.45
C GLY A 332 15.74 -31.45 -7.61
N GLY A 333 14.52 -31.07 -7.98
CA GLY A 333 14.23 -30.08 -9.00
C GLY A 333 14.07 -30.65 -10.40
N ALA A 334 13.96 -31.99 -10.56
CA ALA A 334 13.75 -32.60 -11.87
C ALA A 334 12.30 -32.40 -12.36
N THR A 335 11.31 -32.64 -11.49
CA THR A 335 9.89 -32.40 -11.80
C THR A 335 9.24 -31.50 -10.75
N PHE A 336 8.15 -30.85 -11.14
CA PHE A 336 7.47 -29.87 -10.31
C PHE A 336 5.96 -30.04 -10.32
N GLN A 337 5.36 -30.05 -9.14
CA GLN A 337 3.93 -30.05 -8.94
C GLN A 337 3.47 -28.67 -8.47
N ARG A 338 2.45 -28.11 -9.09
CA ARG A 338 1.88 -26.82 -8.69
C ARG A 338 1.22 -26.91 -7.33
N LEU A 339 1.51 -25.95 -6.47
CA LEU A 339 0.84 -25.76 -5.17
C LEU A 339 -0.43 -24.93 -5.33
N GLY A 340 -1.48 -25.40 -4.66
CA GLY A 340 -2.77 -24.74 -4.67
C GLY A 340 -3.45 -24.71 -6.04
N ASP A 341 -4.74 -24.47 -6.01
CA ASP A 341 -5.52 -24.22 -7.20
C ASP A 341 -5.52 -22.71 -7.44
N ARG A 342 -5.50 -22.31 -8.72
CA ARG A 342 -5.74 -20.93 -9.08
C ARG A 342 -7.05 -20.49 -8.46
N ILE A 343 -7.05 -19.40 -7.66
CA ILE A 343 -8.28 -18.83 -7.15
C ILE A 343 -9.12 -18.33 -8.34
N LEU A 344 -9.94 -19.18 -8.87
CA LEU A 344 -10.98 -18.75 -9.81
C LEU A 344 -12.23 -18.36 -9.04
N ARG A 345 -12.42 -18.90 -7.83
CA ARG A 345 -13.53 -18.58 -6.91
C ARG A 345 -13.14 -19.02 -5.50
N VAL A 346 -12.93 -18.09 -4.61
CA VAL A 346 -12.61 -18.32 -3.17
C VAL A 346 -13.60 -19.28 -2.49
N GLN A 347 -14.76 -19.49 -3.07
CA GLN A 347 -15.84 -20.32 -2.52
C GLN A 347 -15.88 -21.76 -3.05
N GLU A 348 -15.16 -22.09 -4.14
CA GLU A 348 -15.30 -23.40 -4.79
C GLU A 348 -14.34 -24.46 -4.29
N THR A 349 -13.19 -24.09 -3.73
CA THR A 349 -12.21 -25.05 -3.18
C THR A 349 -11.63 -24.53 -1.87
N PRO A 350 -12.39 -24.61 -0.77
CA PRO A 350 -11.85 -24.26 0.55
C PRO A 350 -10.55 -25.01 0.84
N GLY A 351 -9.50 -24.28 1.26
CA GLY A 351 -8.23 -24.87 1.65
C GLY A 351 -7.22 -25.12 0.52
N ARG A 352 -7.57 -24.94 -0.76
CA ARG A 352 -6.59 -25.08 -1.86
C ARG A 352 -6.33 -23.80 -2.62
N ALA A 353 -7.16 -22.79 -2.43
CA ALA A 353 -7.07 -21.53 -3.15
C ALA A 353 -5.88 -20.68 -2.68
N LEU A 354 -5.00 -20.31 -3.60
CA LEU A 354 -3.89 -19.36 -3.38
C LEU A 354 -4.04 -18.16 -4.30
N HIS A 355 -3.79 -16.96 -3.75
CA HIS A 355 -3.60 -15.77 -4.56
C HIS A 355 -2.36 -15.94 -5.45
N LEU A 356 -2.31 -15.22 -6.56
CA LEU A 356 -1.13 -15.20 -7.44
C LEU A 356 -0.01 -14.33 -6.85
N ASP A 357 1.11 -14.28 -7.56
CA ASP A 357 2.20 -13.34 -7.29
C ASP A 357 2.87 -13.57 -5.94
N HIS A 358 3.61 -14.68 -5.86
CA HIS A 358 4.27 -15.13 -4.64
C HIS A 358 5.63 -14.49 -4.46
N HIS A 359 5.92 -14.02 -3.24
CA HIS A 359 7.14 -13.28 -2.91
C HIS A 359 8.12 -14.05 -2.04
N GLU A 360 7.64 -14.67 -0.96
CA GLU A 360 8.49 -15.41 -0.03
C GLU A 360 7.76 -16.62 0.53
N LEU A 361 8.48 -17.74 0.65
CA LEU A 361 8.04 -18.94 1.33
C LEU A 361 9.02 -19.29 2.45
N VAL A 362 8.50 -19.46 3.65
CA VAL A 362 9.27 -19.90 4.81
C VAL A 362 8.82 -21.27 5.23
N ILE A 363 9.76 -22.21 5.26
CA ILE A 363 9.58 -23.56 5.80
C ILE A 363 9.93 -23.52 7.28
N ASP A 364 9.04 -23.96 8.16
CA ASP A 364 9.30 -24.06 9.58
C ASP A 364 10.40 -25.11 9.84
N PRO A 365 11.57 -24.73 10.36
CA PRO A 365 12.66 -25.68 10.56
C PRO A 365 12.35 -26.76 11.61
N ALA A 366 11.41 -26.49 12.52
CA ALA A 366 10.95 -27.46 13.52
C ALA A 366 9.93 -28.45 12.93
N ASN A 367 9.09 -28.01 12.00
CA ASN A 367 8.10 -28.80 11.31
C ASN A 367 8.06 -28.48 9.80
N PRO A 368 8.79 -29.19 8.93
CA PRO A 368 8.83 -28.88 7.49
C PRO A 368 7.53 -29.08 6.72
N GLU A 369 6.50 -29.64 7.34
CA GLU A 369 5.15 -29.68 6.76
C GLU A 369 4.40 -28.34 6.97
N ARG A 370 4.91 -27.50 7.88
CA ARG A 370 4.37 -26.17 8.13
C ARG A 370 5.08 -25.14 7.25
N LEU A 371 4.30 -24.50 6.38
CA LEU A 371 4.77 -23.47 5.46
C LEU A 371 4.04 -22.16 5.70
N LEU A 372 4.75 -21.06 5.55
CA LEU A 372 4.18 -19.71 5.45
C LEU A 372 4.51 -19.16 4.07
N LEU A 373 3.51 -18.61 3.39
CA LEU A 373 3.63 -18.08 2.03
C LEU A 373 3.04 -16.68 1.95
N GLY A 374 3.88 -15.72 1.55
CA GLY A 374 3.49 -14.34 1.26
C GLY A 374 3.26 -14.13 -0.23
N ASN A 375 2.17 -13.42 -0.56
CA ASN A 375 1.83 -13.03 -1.93
C ASN A 375 1.06 -11.70 -1.97
N ASP A 376 0.59 -11.28 -3.15
CA ASP A 376 -0.16 -10.02 -3.30
C ASP A 376 -1.57 -10.04 -2.65
N GLY A 377 -2.06 -11.23 -2.27
CA GLY A 377 -3.30 -11.39 -1.48
C GLY A 377 -3.10 -11.50 0.03
N GLY A 378 -1.85 -11.46 0.53
CA GLY A 378 -1.55 -11.52 1.96
C GLY A 378 -0.72 -12.73 2.38
N LEU A 379 -1.01 -13.25 3.57
CA LEU A 379 -0.25 -14.34 4.19
C LEU A 379 -1.07 -15.63 4.24
N PHE A 380 -0.45 -16.72 3.83
CA PHE A 380 -1.04 -18.06 3.83
C PHE A 380 -0.22 -19.03 4.69
N LEU A 381 -0.90 -19.98 5.34
CA LEU A 381 -0.32 -20.97 6.22
C LEU A 381 -0.76 -22.37 5.79
N SER A 382 0.18 -23.29 5.66
CA SER A 382 -0.05 -24.72 5.43
C SER A 382 0.53 -25.54 6.58
N TYR A 383 -0.06 -26.72 6.84
CA TYR A 383 0.43 -27.72 7.80
C TYR A 383 0.69 -29.09 7.15
N ASP A 384 0.56 -29.17 5.84
CA ASP A 384 0.65 -30.40 5.04
C ASP A 384 1.55 -30.21 3.80
N ALA A 385 2.63 -29.47 3.97
CA ALA A 385 3.62 -29.16 2.92
C ALA A 385 3.04 -28.51 1.67
N GLY A 386 1.93 -27.77 1.82
CA GLY A 386 1.31 -26.99 0.74
C GLY A 386 0.17 -27.71 -0.01
N GLU A 387 -0.31 -28.85 0.47
CA GLU A 387 -1.48 -29.52 -0.10
C GLU A 387 -2.77 -28.74 0.20
N SER A 388 -2.84 -28.11 1.40
CA SER A 388 -3.93 -27.18 1.77
C SER A 388 -3.38 -25.92 2.43
N TRP A 389 -4.16 -24.85 2.33
CA TRP A 389 -3.77 -23.51 2.78
C TRP A 389 -4.87 -22.82 3.59
N LEU A 390 -4.48 -22.20 4.67
CA LEU A 390 -5.28 -21.29 5.46
C LEU A 390 -4.86 -19.84 5.14
N HIS A 391 -5.77 -19.03 4.65
CA HIS A 391 -5.53 -17.61 4.43
C HIS A 391 -5.61 -16.86 5.77
N LEU A 392 -4.50 -16.27 6.23
CA LEU A 392 -4.45 -15.42 7.42
C LEU A 392 -4.87 -13.99 7.07
N ASN A 393 -6.14 -13.85 6.68
CA ASN A 393 -6.71 -12.61 6.14
C ASN A 393 -7.29 -11.69 7.24
N ASN A 394 -6.55 -11.51 8.33
CA ASN A 394 -6.92 -10.68 9.47
C ASN A 394 -5.88 -9.59 9.79
N ILE A 395 -5.04 -9.25 8.84
CA ILE A 395 -4.16 -8.08 8.89
C ILE A 395 -4.87 -6.92 8.19
N PRO A 396 -5.11 -5.76 8.86
CA PRO A 396 -5.82 -4.64 8.25
C PRO A 396 -4.90 -3.86 7.29
N VAL A 397 -4.68 -4.45 6.11
CA VAL A 397 -3.85 -3.92 5.03
C VAL A 397 -4.62 -3.97 3.72
N ALA A 398 -4.51 -2.92 2.91
CA ALA A 398 -5.01 -2.84 1.55
C ALA A 398 -4.32 -1.71 0.81
N GLN A 399 -3.96 -1.94 -0.46
CA GLN A 399 -3.26 -0.98 -1.31
C GLN A 399 -4.27 -0.24 -2.20
N MET A 400 -4.83 0.87 -1.68
CA MET A 400 -5.85 1.65 -2.39
C MET A 400 -5.23 2.68 -3.33
N TYR A 401 -5.74 2.76 -4.55
CA TYR A 401 -5.36 3.78 -5.54
C TYR A 401 -6.25 5.02 -5.47
N PHE A 402 -7.57 4.83 -5.42
CA PHE A 402 -8.56 5.90 -5.40
C PHE A 402 -9.66 5.60 -4.40
N VAL A 403 -10.30 6.66 -3.88
CA VAL A 403 -11.46 6.56 -3.00
C VAL A 403 -12.56 7.50 -3.44
N ALA A 404 -13.80 7.03 -3.33
CA ALA A 404 -15.01 7.83 -3.52
C ALA A 404 -16.03 7.52 -2.42
N THR A 405 -17.02 8.38 -2.25
CA THR A 405 -18.10 8.21 -1.27
C THR A 405 -19.46 8.45 -1.93
N ASP A 406 -20.49 7.85 -1.38
CA ASP A 406 -21.87 8.19 -1.68
C ASP A 406 -22.53 9.02 -0.58
N ASN A 407 -23.86 9.22 -0.66
CA ASN A 407 -24.64 9.99 0.29
C ASN A 407 -25.64 9.13 1.10
N GLN A 408 -25.44 7.82 1.19
CA GLN A 408 -26.27 6.97 2.03
C GLN A 408 -26.00 7.24 3.53
N THR A 409 -26.76 6.63 4.42
CA THR A 409 -26.58 6.75 5.86
C THR A 409 -26.57 5.36 6.48
N PRO A 410 -25.40 4.88 6.98
CA PRO A 410 -24.06 5.46 6.84
C PRO A 410 -23.65 5.55 5.36
N TYR A 411 -22.79 6.49 5.00
CA TYR A 411 -22.29 6.56 3.62
C TYR A 411 -21.32 5.40 3.35
N ARG A 412 -21.24 5.02 2.09
CA ARG A 412 -20.31 3.97 1.65
C ARG A 412 -19.05 4.59 1.07
N ILE A 413 -17.95 3.88 1.26
CA ILE A 413 -16.63 4.20 0.68
C ILE A 413 -16.37 3.19 -0.41
N PHE A 414 -16.03 3.67 -1.60
CA PHE A 414 -15.67 2.88 -2.77
C PHE A 414 -14.17 3.05 -3.02
N ALA A 415 -13.47 1.96 -3.29
CA ALA A 415 -12.03 2.00 -3.52
C ALA A 415 -11.63 0.98 -4.59
N GLY A 416 -10.71 1.38 -5.47
CA GLY A 416 -9.96 0.44 -6.29
C GLY A 416 -8.64 0.08 -5.61
N THR A 417 -8.24 -1.18 -5.68
CA THR A 417 -7.04 -1.69 -5.01
C THR A 417 -6.09 -2.37 -5.98
N GLN A 418 -4.81 -2.40 -5.62
CA GLN A 418 -3.85 -3.22 -6.34
C GLN A 418 -4.12 -4.70 -6.05
N ASP A 419 -4.19 -5.48 -7.11
CA ASP A 419 -4.31 -6.95 -7.15
C ASP A 419 -5.51 -7.55 -6.39
N ASN A 420 -6.37 -6.72 -5.76
CA ASN A 420 -7.46 -7.16 -4.89
C ASN A 420 -8.83 -6.55 -5.23
N ALA A 421 -9.03 -6.22 -6.51
CA ALA A 421 -10.31 -5.78 -7.09
C ALA A 421 -10.83 -4.40 -6.63
N ALA A 422 -12.07 -4.09 -7.00
CA ALA A 422 -12.83 -2.93 -6.53
C ALA A 422 -13.62 -3.28 -5.26
N LEU A 423 -13.62 -2.39 -4.30
CA LEU A 423 -14.13 -2.63 -2.96
C LEU A 423 -15.21 -1.61 -2.59
N VAL A 424 -16.13 -2.01 -1.72
CA VAL A 424 -17.07 -1.12 -1.04
C VAL A 424 -17.20 -1.50 0.43
N GLY A 425 -17.18 -0.49 1.30
CA GLY A 425 -17.38 -0.66 2.74
C GLY A 425 -18.13 0.52 3.36
N PRO A 426 -18.78 0.33 4.53
CA PRO A 426 -19.50 1.39 5.21
C PRO A 426 -18.54 2.31 5.99
N SER A 427 -18.92 3.59 6.10
CA SER A 427 -18.15 4.59 6.82
C SER A 427 -18.12 4.37 8.35
N ASP A 428 -19.06 3.66 8.91
CA ASP A 428 -19.16 3.33 10.34
C ASP A 428 -18.54 2.00 10.72
N ALA A 429 -17.80 1.36 9.81
CA ALA A 429 -17.11 0.10 10.07
C ALA A 429 -16.29 0.14 11.37
N ILE A 430 -16.40 -0.93 12.13
CA ILE A 430 -15.65 -1.17 13.38
C ILE A 430 -14.66 -2.29 13.10
N LEU A 431 -13.37 -1.99 13.29
CA LEU A 431 -12.31 -2.96 13.11
C LEU A 431 -11.93 -3.57 14.45
N ASP A 432 -12.35 -4.80 14.68
CA ASP A 432 -11.90 -5.62 15.80
C ASP A 432 -11.80 -7.10 15.39
N ASP A 433 -11.17 -7.92 16.26
CA ASP A 433 -10.91 -9.34 15.97
C ASP A 433 -12.17 -10.21 15.90
N ALA A 434 -13.32 -9.70 16.34
CA ALA A 434 -14.56 -10.48 16.43
C ALA A 434 -15.62 -10.06 15.42
N THR A 435 -15.51 -8.85 14.86
CA THR A 435 -16.49 -8.34 13.90
C THR A 435 -16.15 -8.84 12.49
N PRO A 436 -17.11 -9.41 11.76
CA PRO A 436 -16.92 -9.71 10.36
C PRO A 436 -16.51 -8.43 9.60
N ASP A 437 -15.55 -8.54 8.69
CA ASP A 437 -15.19 -7.42 7.83
C ASP A 437 -16.41 -7.01 6.98
N PRO A 438 -16.94 -5.79 7.13
CA PRO A 438 -18.11 -5.35 6.37
C PRO A 438 -17.77 -4.96 4.93
N TRP A 439 -16.47 -4.88 4.59
CA TRP A 439 -16.04 -4.61 3.24
C TRP A 439 -16.27 -5.83 2.34
N ARG A 440 -16.62 -5.55 1.12
CA ARG A 440 -16.85 -6.59 0.11
C ARG A 440 -16.28 -6.15 -1.23
N SER A 441 -15.89 -7.12 -2.03
CA SER A 441 -15.57 -6.88 -3.42
C SER A 441 -16.82 -6.48 -4.18
N VAL A 442 -16.74 -5.43 -4.97
CA VAL A 442 -17.80 -5.02 -5.89
C VAL A 442 -17.91 -6.05 -7.00
N TYR A 443 -16.79 -6.57 -7.46
CA TYR A 443 -16.74 -7.69 -8.38
C TYR A 443 -15.58 -8.63 -8.01
N LEU A 444 -15.77 -9.91 -8.31
CA LEU A 444 -14.70 -10.89 -8.37
C LEU A 444 -14.56 -11.28 -9.84
N ASP A 445 -13.46 -10.89 -10.46
CA ASP A 445 -13.14 -11.36 -11.79
C ASP A 445 -12.88 -12.87 -11.75
N ARG A 446 -13.14 -13.56 -12.87
CA ARG A 446 -12.76 -14.96 -13.08
C ARG A 446 -11.24 -15.19 -12.93
N TRP A 447 -10.46 -14.12 -12.98
CA TRP A 447 -9.01 -14.10 -12.99
C TRP A 447 -8.38 -13.70 -11.65
N THR A 448 -9.17 -13.62 -10.57
CA THR A 448 -8.69 -13.38 -9.21
C THR A 448 -7.93 -12.08 -8.99
N GLY A 449 -8.67 -11.07 -8.65
CA GLY A 449 -8.01 -9.81 -8.36
C GLY A 449 -7.52 -9.17 -9.66
N GLY A 450 -6.47 -8.52 -9.65
CA GLY A 450 -6.03 -7.58 -10.65
C GLY A 450 -6.40 -6.20 -10.18
N ASP A 451 -5.64 -5.23 -10.68
CA ASP A 451 -5.80 -3.85 -10.26
C ASP A 451 -7.17 -3.32 -10.63
N SER A 452 -7.80 -2.68 -9.69
CA SER A 452 -8.89 -1.74 -9.94
C SER A 452 -8.49 -0.37 -9.44
N PHE A 453 -8.91 0.67 -10.15
CA PHE A 453 -8.48 2.03 -9.85
C PHE A 453 -9.67 2.89 -9.42
N VAL A 454 -10.19 3.73 -10.30
CA VAL A 454 -11.35 4.54 -9.97
C VAL A 454 -12.58 3.65 -9.86
N THR A 455 -13.31 3.78 -8.74
CA THR A 455 -14.56 3.06 -8.47
C THR A 455 -15.59 4.06 -8.00
N LEU A 456 -16.69 4.24 -8.76
CA LEU A 456 -17.68 5.28 -8.55
C LEU A 456 -19.10 4.70 -8.50
N PRO A 457 -19.91 5.03 -7.47
CA PRO A 457 -21.36 4.75 -7.50
C PRO A 457 -22.06 5.66 -8.53
N ASP A 458 -23.12 5.17 -9.17
CA ASP A 458 -24.01 6.04 -9.96
C ASP A 458 -24.75 6.96 -8.98
N PRO A 459 -24.69 8.29 -9.15
CA PRO A 459 -25.29 9.23 -8.20
C PRO A 459 -26.82 9.24 -8.20
N THR A 460 -27.44 8.59 -9.18
CA THR A 460 -28.91 8.55 -9.38
C THR A 460 -29.50 7.16 -9.27
N ASP A 461 -28.69 6.12 -9.31
CA ASP A 461 -29.12 4.74 -9.18
C ASP A 461 -28.07 3.92 -8.40
N GLU A 462 -28.31 3.76 -7.10
CA GLU A 462 -27.39 3.09 -6.17
C GLU A 462 -27.06 1.62 -6.51
N ARG A 463 -27.83 1.03 -7.43
CA ARG A 463 -27.58 -0.33 -7.89
C ARG A 463 -26.34 -0.40 -8.77
N PHE A 464 -25.98 0.68 -9.45
CA PHE A 464 -24.88 0.68 -10.39
C PHE A 464 -23.60 1.23 -9.78
N VAL A 465 -22.51 0.49 -10.01
CA VAL A 465 -21.14 0.91 -9.70
C VAL A 465 -20.31 0.80 -10.97
N TYR A 466 -19.60 1.87 -11.30
CA TYR A 466 -18.60 1.91 -12.36
C TYR A 466 -17.23 1.66 -11.74
N TYR A 467 -16.45 0.81 -12.37
CA TYR A 467 -15.07 0.56 -11.94
C TYR A 467 -14.16 0.32 -13.14
N GLU A 468 -12.91 0.64 -12.97
CA GLU A 468 -11.92 0.54 -14.02
C GLU A 468 -10.82 -0.43 -13.62
N HIS A 469 -10.46 -1.33 -14.55
CA HIS A 469 -9.28 -2.17 -14.53
C HIS A 469 -8.14 -1.56 -15.34
N GLN A 470 -7.01 -2.27 -15.40
CA GLN A 470 -5.85 -1.86 -16.17
C GLN A 470 -6.20 -1.51 -17.63
N ASN A 471 -5.52 -0.47 -18.14
CA ASN A 471 -5.52 -0.12 -19.56
C ASN A 471 -6.90 0.18 -20.13
N GLY A 472 -7.73 0.92 -19.41
CA GLY A 472 -9.02 1.44 -19.90
C GLY A 472 -10.14 0.40 -19.94
N ALA A 473 -10.02 -0.68 -19.21
CA ALA A 473 -11.09 -1.67 -19.10
C ALA A 473 -12.17 -1.18 -18.12
N LEU A 474 -12.95 -0.19 -18.55
CA LEU A 474 -14.09 0.35 -17.80
C LEU A 474 -15.26 -0.63 -17.82
N MET A 475 -15.85 -0.85 -16.67
CA MET A 475 -16.95 -1.76 -16.42
C MET A 475 -18.08 -1.05 -15.65
N ARG A 476 -19.30 -1.53 -15.81
CA ARG A 476 -20.46 -1.19 -14.97
C ARG A 476 -21.04 -2.47 -14.37
N MET A 477 -21.33 -2.44 -13.08
CA MET A 477 -21.93 -3.56 -12.37
C MET A 477 -23.28 -3.17 -11.79
N ASP A 478 -24.28 -4.05 -11.94
CA ASP A 478 -25.51 -4.02 -11.15
C ASP A 478 -25.28 -4.83 -9.87
N THR A 479 -25.31 -4.14 -8.72
CA THR A 479 -25.03 -4.74 -7.40
C THR A 479 -26.23 -5.44 -6.77
N THR A 480 -27.42 -5.38 -7.39
CA THR A 480 -28.65 -6.01 -6.87
C THR A 480 -28.79 -7.48 -7.23
N GLY A 481 -27.95 -8.00 -8.15
CA GLY A 481 -27.91 -9.41 -8.50
C GLY A 481 -27.58 -10.28 -7.30
N SER A 482 -28.42 -11.29 -7.06
CA SER A 482 -28.19 -12.26 -5.99
C SER A 482 -26.87 -13.01 -6.21
N SER A 483 -26.10 -13.13 -5.17
CA SER A 483 -24.85 -13.84 -4.98
C SER A 483 -24.16 -14.50 -6.19
N ILE A 484 -22.85 -14.46 -6.18
CA ILE A 484 -21.91 -15.19 -7.07
C ILE A 484 -22.32 -16.66 -7.35
N LEU A 485 -23.11 -17.27 -6.45
CA LEU A 485 -23.57 -18.66 -6.54
C LEU A 485 -24.76 -18.86 -7.52
N SER A 486 -25.49 -17.81 -7.87
CA SER A 486 -26.70 -17.89 -8.73
C SER A 486 -26.57 -17.22 -10.10
N GLY A 487 -25.32 -16.94 -10.55
CA GLY A 487 -25.07 -16.30 -11.84
C GLY A 487 -24.41 -14.94 -11.75
N GLY A 488 -24.13 -14.47 -10.53
CA GLY A 488 -23.39 -13.26 -10.22
C GLY A 488 -24.06 -11.95 -10.63
N PRO A 489 -23.65 -10.83 -10.07
CA PRO A 489 -24.01 -9.52 -10.58
C PRO A 489 -23.58 -9.40 -12.04
N SER A 490 -24.48 -8.87 -12.89
CA SER A 490 -24.17 -8.70 -14.31
C SER A 490 -23.19 -7.53 -14.47
N SER A 491 -21.94 -7.82 -14.82
CA SER A 491 -20.98 -6.80 -15.23
C SER A 491 -21.03 -6.60 -16.73
N GLU A 492 -21.08 -5.36 -17.17
CA GLU A 492 -21.05 -4.96 -18.58
C GLU A 492 -19.76 -4.20 -18.86
N SER A 493 -19.08 -4.60 -19.95
CA SER A 493 -17.90 -3.86 -20.41
C SER A 493 -18.31 -2.60 -21.15
N LEU A 494 -17.88 -1.47 -20.64
CA LEU A 494 -18.07 -0.15 -21.24
C LEU A 494 -16.82 0.35 -21.98
N ARG A 495 -15.81 -0.51 -22.15
CA ARG A 495 -14.54 -0.13 -22.79
C ARG A 495 -14.78 0.40 -24.21
N PRO A 496 -14.32 1.63 -24.54
CA PRO A 496 -14.41 2.17 -25.88
C PRO A 496 -13.66 1.31 -26.91
N ARG A 497 -14.27 1.11 -28.09
CA ARG A 497 -13.70 0.34 -29.21
C ARG A 497 -13.37 1.25 -30.41
N LEU A 498 -12.70 2.37 -30.14
CA LEU A 498 -12.24 3.26 -31.20
C LEU A 498 -10.80 2.89 -31.61
N PRO A 499 -10.42 3.06 -32.89
CA PRO A 499 -9.08 2.71 -33.35
C PRO A 499 -8.02 3.68 -32.79
N GLY A 500 -6.81 3.17 -32.58
CA GLY A 500 -5.65 3.97 -32.19
C GLY A 500 -5.64 4.44 -30.74
N LEU A 501 -6.55 3.98 -29.90
CA LEU A 501 -6.55 4.32 -28.48
C LEU A 501 -5.37 3.67 -27.75
N ARG A 502 -4.72 4.48 -26.91
CA ARG A 502 -3.71 4.08 -25.94
C ARG A 502 -4.16 4.53 -24.55
N PHE A 503 -4.05 3.66 -23.58
CA PHE A 503 -4.47 3.90 -22.21
C PHE A 503 -3.27 3.80 -21.26
N SER A 504 -3.23 4.65 -20.25
CA SER A 504 -2.33 4.47 -19.12
C SER A 504 -2.70 3.22 -18.33
N TRP A 505 -1.77 2.71 -17.51
CA TRP A 505 -2.03 1.57 -16.62
C TRP A 505 -3.29 1.81 -15.79
N TYR A 506 -3.41 2.96 -15.13
CA TYR A 506 -4.65 3.45 -14.56
C TYR A 506 -5.22 4.59 -15.42
N THR A 507 -6.40 4.38 -15.89
CA THR A 507 -7.06 5.27 -16.85
C THR A 507 -8.03 6.17 -16.12
N PRO A 508 -7.90 7.50 -16.19
CA PRO A 508 -8.81 8.39 -15.50
C PRO A 508 -10.19 8.36 -16.13
N PHE A 509 -11.21 8.13 -15.30
CA PHE A 509 -12.60 8.35 -15.70
C PHE A 509 -13.38 9.03 -14.57
N PHE A 510 -14.48 9.70 -14.93
CA PHE A 510 -15.38 10.28 -13.95
C PHE A 510 -16.81 10.43 -14.54
N ILE A 511 -17.80 10.56 -13.65
CA ILE A 511 -19.17 10.89 -13.99
C ILE A 511 -19.31 12.40 -13.93
N SER A 512 -19.88 13.03 -14.97
CA SER A 512 -20.07 14.49 -14.98
C SER A 512 -20.87 14.96 -13.76
N PRO A 513 -20.41 15.99 -13.03
CA PRO A 513 -21.17 16.56 -11.93
C PRO A 513 -22.48 17.25 -12.37
N HIS A 514 -22.64 17.51 -13.67
CA HIS A 514 -23.80 18.19 -14.24
C HIS A 514 -24.84 17.24 -14.83
N ASN A 515 -24.39 16.04 -15.27
CA ASN A 515 -25.30 15.06 -15.86
C ASN A 515 -24.82 13.64 -15.58
N PRO A 516 -25.49 12.87 -14.74
CA PRO A 516 -25.06 11.52 -14.33
C PRO A 516 -25.06 10.48 -15.49
N ARG A 517 -25.66 10.81 -16.65
CA ARG A 517 -25.60 9.96 -17.85
C ARG A 517 -24.31 10.19 -18.66
N THR A 518 -23.59 11.28 -18.36
CA THR A 518 -22.36 11.64 -19.05
C THR A 518 -21.15 11.11 -18.30
N LEU A 519 -20.32 10.33 -18.99
CA LEU A 519 -19.03 9.90 -18.49
C LEU A 519 -17.92 10.42 -19.39
N TYR A 520 -16.77 10.66 -18.79
CA TYR A 520 -15.54 10.98 -19.49
C TYR A 520 -14.46 9.95 -19.18
N LEU A 521 -13.67 9.60 -20.17
CA LEU A 521 -12.56 8.64 -20.05
C LEU A 521 -11.32 9.19 -20.77
N GLY A 522 -10.17 9.14 -20.08
CA GLY A 522 -8.90 9.61 -20.64
C GLY A 522 -8.10 8.46 -21.25
N ALA A 523 -7.85 8.55 -22.54
CA ALA A 523 -6.87 7.74 -23.27
C ALA A 523 -5.72 8.66 -23.74
N ASN A 524 -5.07 8.39 -24.88
CA ASN A 524 -4.30 9.42 -25.60
C ASN A 524 -5.20 10.56 -26.12
N GLN A 525 -6.50 10.35 -26.13
CA GLN A 525 -7.58 11.31 -26.40
C GLN A 525 -8.57 11.32 -25.24
N VAL A 526 -9.36 12.40 -25.11
CA VAL A 526 -10.51 12.44 -24.20
C VAL A 526 -11.73 11.85 -24.90
N LEU A 527 -12.36 10.91 -24.25
CA LEU A 527 -13.56 10.22 -24.72
C LEU A 527 -14.76 10.65 -23.87
N LYS A 528 -15.90 10.83 -24.51
CA LYS A 528 -17.17 11.22 -23.87
C LYS A 528 -18.30 10.27 -24.30
N THR A 529 -19.13 9.92 -23.35
CA THR A 529 -20.43 9.28 -23.55
C THR A 529 -21.52 10.13 -22.91
N VAL A 530 -22.75 10.04 -23.40
CA VAL A 530 -23.94 10.72 -22.83
C VAL A 530 -25.07 9.73 -22.51
N ASP A 531 -24.77 8.44 -22.61
CA ASP A 531 -25.70 7.32 -22.45
C ASP A 531 -25.19 6.24 -21.47
N ARG A 532 -24.45 6.67 -20.43
CA ARG A 532 -23.87 5.80 -19.40
C ARG A 532 -22.88 4.77 -19.95
N GLY A 533 -22.17 5.10 -21.03
CA GLY A 533 -21.10 4.26 -21.59
C GLY A 533 -21.56 3.33 -22.72
N ALA A 534 -22.82 3.38 -23.17
CA ALA A 534 -23.30 2.56 -24.27
C ALA A 534 -22.61 2.94 -25.58
N THR A 535 -22.39 4.24 -25.82
CA THR A 535 -21.66 4.74 -26.98
C THR A 535 -20.59 5.75 -26.58
N TRP A 536 -19.47 5.76 -27.29
CA TRP A 536 -18.33 6.66 -27.03
C TRP A 536 -17.93 7.45 -28.27
N ARG A 537 -17.54 8.70 -28.07
CA ARG A 537 -16.91 9.53 -29.11
C ARG A 537 -15.67 10.21 -28.56
N ALA A 538 -14.67 10.39 -29.38
CA ALA A 538 -13.53 11.26 -29.08
C ALA A 538 -13.99 12.73 -29.17
N ILE A 539 -13.61 13.51 -28.15
CA ILE A 539 -13.88 14.96 -28.08
C ILE A 539 -12.59 15.78 -28.01
N SER A 540 -11.45 15.17 -28.29
CA SER A 540 -10.16 15.86 -28.39
C SER A 540 -9.36 15.31 -29.56
N PRO A 541 -8.39 16.08 -30.06
CA PRO A 541 -7.29 15.51 -30.82
C PRO A 541 -6.45 14.60 -29.91
N GLU A 542 -5.36 14.04 -30.41
CA GLU A 542 -4.38 13.35 -29.59
C GLU A 542 -3.69 14.36 -28.65
N LEU A 543 -3.94 14.23 -27.33
CA LEU A 543 -3.37 15.09 -26.28
C LEU A 543 -2.14 14.45 -25.65
N GLY A 544 -2.02 13.14 -25.74
CA GLY A 544 -0.89 12.39 -25.24
C GLY A 544 0.38 12.63 -26.05
N GLU A 545 1.51 12.31 -25.45
CA GLU A 545 2.78 12.24 -26.14
C GLU A 545 2.84 11.00 -27.05
N PRO A 546 3.62 11.01 -28.13
CA PRO A 546 3.92 9.78 -28.85
C PRO A 546 4.47 8.74 -27.86
N ALA A 547 4.02 7.49 -27.98
CA ALA A 547 4.56 6.41 -27.15
C ALA A 547 6.08 6.39 -27.24
N GLY A 548 6.77 6.49 -26.12
CA GLY A 548 8.22 6.54 -26.06
C GLY A 548 8.82 5.23 -26.58
N LYS A 549 9.98 5.32 -27.24
CA LYS A 549 10.81 4.14 -27.53
C LYS A 549 11.45 3.61 -26.22
N ASP A 550 11.63 4.51 -25.27
CA ASP A 550 12.05 4.22 -23.91
C ASP A 550 10.78 3.97 -23.08
N ARG A 551 10.53 2.72 -22.78
CA ARG A 551 9.34 2.25 -22.02
C ARG A 551 9.22 2.87 -20.62
N ASP A 552 10.23 3.58 -20.19
CA ASP A 552 10.42 3.98 -18.81
C ASP A 552 9.98 5.40 -18.48
N ALA A 553 10.04 6.32 -19.46
CA ALA A 553 9.71 7.73 -19.23
C ALA A 553 8.22 8.02 -19.48
N VAL A 554 7.66 7.55 -20.61
CA VAL A 554 6.26 7.77 -21.00
C VAL A 554 5.76 6.52 -21.73
N PRO A 555 5.35 5.46 -21.02
CA PRO A 555 5.09 4.15 -21.62
C PRO A 555 4.00 4.15 -22.68
N THR A 556 2.92 4.89 -22.47
CA THR A 556 1.73 4.89 -23.34
C THR A 556 1.44 6.25 -23.98
N GLY A 557 1.98 7.33 -23.38
CA GLY A 557 1.70 8.70 -23.80
C GLY A 557 0.23 9.10 -23.59
N ALA A 558 -0.43 8.53 -22.59
CA ALA A 558 -1.84 8.74 -22.31
C ALA A 558 -2.09 9.77 -21.20
N LEU A 559 -3.35 10.14 -21.03
CA LEU A 559 -3.80 10.92 -19.89
C LEU A 559 -3.72 10.07 -18.61
N THR A 560 -3.30 10.71 -17.52
CA THR A 560 -3.28 10.15 -16.17
C THR A 560 -4.37 10.72 -15.30
N MET A 561 -4.79 11.97 -15.57
CA MET A 561 -5.85 12.66 -14.86
C MET A 561 -6.76 13.42 -15.82
N LEU A 562 -8.04 13.46 -15.48
CA LEU A 562 -9.06 14.19 -16.22
C LEU A 562 -10.13 14.66 -15.22
N ALA A 563 -10.60 15.90 -15.36
CA ALA A 563 -11.65 16.45 -14.52
C ALA A 563 -12.51 17.47 -15.27
N GLU A 564 -13.78 17.61 -14.86
CA GLU A 564 -14.71 18.66 -15.28
C GLU A 564 -14.94 19.65 -14.14
N SER A 565 -15.12 20.92 -14.46
CA SER A 565 -15.48 21.95 -13.48
C SER A 565 -16.82 21.60 -12.80
N PRO A 566 -16.90 21.61 -11.46
CA PRO A 566 -18.17 21.41 -10.79
C PRO A 566 -19.11 22.62 -10.90
N LEU A 567 -18.60 23.78 -11.34
CA LEU A 567 -19.36 25.03 -11.46
C LEU A 567 -19.88 25.29 -12.89
N VAL A 568 -19.10 24.88 -13.89
CA VAL A 568 -19.40 25.22 -15.30
C VAL A 568 -19.25 23.96 -16.14
N PRO A 569 -20.32 23.43 -16.76
CA PRO A 569 -20.26 22.28 -17.62
C PRO A 569 -19.36 22.51 -18.84
N GLY A 570 -18.62 21.51 -19.24
CA GLY A 570 -17.75 21.53 -20.42
C GLY A 570 -16.43 22.24 -20.25
N ILE A 571 -16.09 22.76 -19.05
CA ILE A 571 -14.70 23.14 -18.71
C ILE A 571 -13.99 21.84 -18.27
N LEU A 572 -13.07 21.37 -19.11
CA LEU A 572 -12.36 20.12 -18.92
C LEU A 572 -10.85 20.36 -18.81
N VAL A 573 -10.19 19.70 -17.87
CA VAL A 573 -8.71 19.73 -17.75
C VAL A 573 -8.18 18.31 -17.72
N GLY A 574 -7.19 18.04 -18.59
CA GLY A 574 -6.51 16.75 -18.70
C GLY A 574 -5.01 16.88 -18.46
N GLY A 575 -4.44 15.95 -17.69
CA GLY A 575 -3.00 15.82 -17.44
C GLY A 575 -2.45 14.50 -17.99
N THR A 576 -1.20 14.49 -18.47
CA THR A 576 -0.58 13.32 -19.12
C THR A 576 0.58 12.72 -18.33
N GLU A 577 0.99 11.50 -18.72
CA GLU A 577 2.18 10.83 -18.22
C GLU A 577 3.45 11.68 -18.36
N GLY A 578 3.60 12.40 -19.49
CA GLY A 578 4.75 13.24 -19.78
C GLY A 578 4.65 14.66 -19.21
N GLY A 579 3.63 14.98 -18.39
CA GLY A 579 3.48 16.26 -17.70
C GLY A 579 2.91 17.39 -18.57
N ARG A 580 2.23 17.08 -19.66
CA ARG A 580 1.43 18.08 -20.38
C ARG A 580 0.10 18.27 -19.68
N VAL A 581 -0.39 19.51 -19.71
CA VAL A 581 -1.72 19.86 -19.17
C VAL A 581 -2.50 20.59 -20.23
N TRP A 582 -3.74 20.13 -20.45
CA TRP A 582 -4.63 20.61 -21.49
C TRP A 582 -5.94 21.11 -20.90
N LEU A 583 -6.48 22.16 -21.49
CA LEU A 583 -7.76 22.77 -21.12
C LEU A 583 -8.68 22.85 -22.33
N SER A 584 -9.94 22.51 -22.14
CA SER A 584 -11.06 22.87 -22.98
C SER A 584 -12.07 23.70 -22.19
N THR A 585 -12.67 24.72 -22.80
CA THR A 585 -13.73 25.56 -22.22
C THR A 585 -15.03 25.48 -23.01
N ASP A 586 -15.11 24.57 -23.98
CA ASP A 586 -16.19 24.44 -24.95
C ASP A 586 -16.63 22.97 -25.16
N ASP A 587 -16.67 22.21 -24.07
CA ASP A 587 -17.09 20.81 -24.04
C ASP A 587 -16.24 19.88 -24.96
N GLY A 588 -14.97 20.20 -25.08
CA GLY A 588 -14.00 19.42 -25.85
C GLY A 588 -13.89 19.81 -27.33
N ALA A 589 -14.60 20.83 -27.79
CA ALA A 589 -14.51 21.27 -29.20
C ALA A 589 -13.12 21.80 -29.54
N THR A 590 -12.50 22.53 -28.60
CA THR A 590 -11.10 22.98 -28.72
C THR A 590 -10.31 22.69 -27.48
N TRP A 591 -9.00 22.48 -27.62
CA TRP A 591 -8.07 22.19 -26.56
C TRP A 591 -6.81 23.06 -26.67
N SER A 592 -6.42 23.65 -25.56
CA SER A 592 -5.22 24.50 -25.46
C SER A 592 -4.29 23.96 -24.36
N ARG A 593 -2.99 24.11 -24.59
CA ARG A 593 -1.99 23.78 -23.55
C ARG A 593 -1.91 24.88 -22.52
N ILE A 594 -1.88 24.47 -21.24
CA ILE A 594 -1.79 25.36 -20.08
C ILE A 594 -0.60 25.03 -19.16
N ASP A 595 0.37 24.26 -19.65
CA ASP A 595 1.52 23.75 -18.88
C ASP A 595 2.77 24.65 -18.91
N SER A 596 2.62 25.91 -19.32
CA SER A 596 3.75 26.86 -19.34
C SER A 596 4.25 27.12 -17.91
N GLY A 597 5.56 26.92 -17.67
CA GLY A 597 6.18 27.07 -16.35
C GLY A 597 5.97 25.91 -15.37
N LEU A 598 5.26 24.86 -15.77
CA LEU A 598 5.07 23.66 -14.98
C LEU A 598 6.17 22.61 -15.23
N PRO A 599 6.43 21.71 -14.27
CA PRO A 599 7.42 20.64 -14.45
C PRO A 599 6.94 19.59 -15.46
N ARG A 600 7.89 19.03 -16.23
CA ARG A 600 7.62 17.92 -17.14
C ARG A 600 7.71 16.59 -16.37
N LYS A 601 6.69 16.33 -15.56
CA LYS A 601 6.58 15.15 -14.70
C LYS A 601 5.18 14.58 -14.76
N TRP A 602 5.01 13.36 -14.32
CA TRP A 602 3.72 12.69 -14.26
C TRP A 602 2.69 13.53 -13.51
N VAL A 603 1.55 13.85 -14.14
CA VAL A 603 0.46 14.57 -13.49
C VAL A 603 -0.25 13.62 -12.53
N SER A 604 -0.09 13.84 -11.22
CA SER A 604 -0.69 12.98 -10.18
C SER A 604 -2.12 13.37 -9.82
N ARG A 605 -2.49 14.66 -9.96
CA ARG A 605 -3.88 15.10 -9.75
C ARG A 605 -4.21 16.38 -10.52
N VAL A 606 -5.46 16.45 -10.95
CA VAL A 606 -6.14 17.65 -11.46
C VAL A 606 -7.36 17.89 -10.60
N THR A 607 -7.52 19.10 -10.06
CA THR A 607 -8.69 19.52 -9.27
C THR A 607 -9.17 20.89 -9.76
N LEU A 608 -10.45 20.99 -10.09
CA LEU A 608 -11.09 22.27 -10.42
C LEU A 608 -11.86 22.76 -9.19
N SER A 609 -11.80 24.08 -8.94
CA SER A 609 -12.39 24.68 -7.75
C SER A 609 -13.89 24.56 -7.69
N HIS A 610 -14.40 24.33 -6.48
CA HIS A 610 -15.82 24.39 -6.14
C HIS A 610 -16.33 25.83 -5.92
N HIS A 611 -15.44 26.82 -5.90
CA HIS A 611 -15.77 28.21 -5.52
C HIS A 611 -15.52 29.23 -6.65
N ALA A 612 -14.57 28.93 -7.55
CA ALA A 612 -14.20 29.86 -8.62
C ALA A 612 -13.86 29.11 -9.90
N ALA A 613 -14.63 29.28 -10.96
CA ALA A 613 -14.49 28.53 -12.22
C ALA A 613 -13.12 28.71 -12.91
N ALA A 614 -12.42 29.82 -12.66
CA ALA A 614 -11.08 30.07 -13.19
C ALA A 614 -9.94 29.48 -12.34
N THR A 615 -10.26 28.85 -11.20
CA THR A 615 -9.25 28.32 -10.28
C THR A 615 -9.05 26.83 -10.50
N LEU A 616 -7.78 26.45 -10.69
CA LEU A 616 -7.33 25.09 -10.96
C LEU A 616 -6.17 24.74 -10.02
N TYR A 617 -6.15 23.50 -9.56
CA TYR A 617 -5.05 22.93 -8.77
C TYR A 617 -4.46 21.74 -9.51
N LEU A 618 -3.13 21.64 -9.49
CA LEU A 618 -2.39 20.53 -10.08
C LEU A 618 -1.36 20.00 -9.10
N SER A 619 -1.19 18.67 -9.08
CA SER A 619 0.00 18.06 -8.51
C SER A 619 0.70 17.18 -9.53
N PHE A 620 2.03 17.06 -9.34
CA PHE A 620 2.88 16.19 -10.13
C PHE A 620 3.74 15.34 -9.20
N THR A 621 4.10 14.16 -9.66
CA THR A 621 5.03 13.31 -8.94
C THR A 621 6.31 13.08 -9.73
N GLY A 622 7.45 13.21 -9.05
CA GLY A 622 8.76 12.84 -9.58
C GLY A 622 9.20 11.44 -9.16
N PHE A 623 8.29 10.63 -8.64
CA PHE A 623 8.56 9.28 -8.14
C PHE A 623 9.39 8.44 -9.11
N ARG A 624 9.03 8.43 -10.41
CA ARG A 624 9.72 7.68 -11.47
C ARG A 624 11.11 8.25 -11.85
N GLU A 625 11.51 9.35 -11.23
CA GLU A 625 12.82 9.99 -11.45
C GLU A 625 13.63 10.08 -10.15
N ASN A 626 13.16 9.41 -9.09
CA ASN A 626 13.69 9.55 -7.72
C ASN A 626 13.74 11.01 -7.24
N ASP A 627 12.80 11.83 -7.69
CA ASP A 627 12.65 13.23 -7.31
C ASP A 627 11.46 13.37 -6.35
N THR A 628 11.73 13.53 -5.06
CA THR A 628 10.73 13.61 -4.00
C THR A 628 10.25 15.03 -3.69
N ARG A 629 10.66 16.04 -4.48
CA ARG A 629 10.20 17.42 -4.25
C ARG A 629 8.68 17.52 -4.39
N PRO A 630 8.01 18.30 -3.50
CA PRO A 630 6.58 18.48 -3.57
C PRO A 630 6.22 19.40 -4.76
N TYR A 631 5.53 18.85 -5.74
CA TYR A 631 5.07 19.59 -6.90
C TYR A 631 3.57 19.80 -6.81
N VAL A 632 3.16 20.96 -6.32
CA VAL A 632 1.77 21.36 -6.20
C VAL A 632 1.59 22.82 -6.62
N PHE A 633 0.59 23.11 -7.43
CA PHE A 633 0.40 24.39 -8.08
C PHE A 633 -1.06 24.83 -8.08
N ILE A 634 -1.28 26.15 -8.09
CA ILE A 634 -2.57 26.80 -8.30
C ILE A 634 -2.49 27.76 -9.49
N SER A 635 -3.55 27.79 -10.28
CA SER A 635 -3.86 28.89 -11.21
C SER A 635 -5.20 29.51 -10.81
N THR A 636 -5.32 30.81 -10.88
CA THR A 636 -6.58 31.58 -10.65
C THR A 636 -7.07 32.29 -11.91
N ASP A 637 -6.45 32.00 -13.07
CA ASP A 637 -6.69 32.64 -14.35
C ASP A 637 -6.86 31.62 -15.49
N THR A 638 -7.45 30.46 -15.16
CA THR A 638 -7.76 29.40 -16.12
C THR A 638 -6.47 28.80 -16.76
N GLY A 639 -5.40 28.65 -15.96
CA GLY A 639 -4.14 28.03 -16.37
C GLY A 639 -3.19 28.92 -17.17
N ARG A 640 -3.44 30.21 -17.25
CA ARG A 640 -2.52 31.15 -17.93
C ARG A 640 -1.23 31.36 -17.13
N THR A 641 -1.36 31.45 -15.82
CA THR A 641 -0.24 31.55 -14.89
C THR A 641 -0.37 30.56 -13.74
N TRP A 642 0.78 30.11 -13.22
CA TRP A 642 0.85 29.14 -12.14
C TRP A 642 1.71 29.62 -10.99
N ARG A 643 1.24 29.40 -9.76
CA ARG A 643 1.98 29.65 -8.52
C ARG A 643 2.17 28.32 -7.77
N SER A 644 3.39 28.07 -7.33
CA SER A 644 3.67 26.91 -6.47
C SER A 644 3.01 27.06 -5.11
N LEU A 645 2.45 25.97 -4.61
CA LEU A 645 1.92 25.82 -3.25
C LEU A 645 2.82 24.97 -2.36
N ALA A 646 4.03 24.59 -2.81
CA ALA A 646 4.94 23.73 -2.07
C ALA A 646 5.32 24.29 -0.69
N SER A 647 5.54 25.63 -0.59
CA SER A 647 5.81 26.34 0.67
C SER A 647 6.64 25.53 1.68
N ASN A 648 6.06 25.17 2.84
CA ASN A 648 6.68 24.41 3.91
C ASN A 648 6.32 22.91 3.90
N LEU A 649 5.77 22.38 2.78
CA LEU A 649 5.59 20.93 2.63
C LEU A 649 6.95 20.23 2.72
N PRO A 650 7.02 19.06 3.37
CA PRO A 650 8.23 18.23 3.35
C PRO A 650 8.60 17.81 1.93
N PRO A 651 9.86 17.44 1.67
CA PRO A 651 10.30 16.92 0.37
C PRO A 651 9.78 15.48 0.16
N GLU A 652 8.49 15.38 -0.11
CA GLU A 652 7.72 14.16 -0.36
C GLU A 652 6.96 14.28 -1.69
N CYS A 653 6.78 13.15 -2.38
CA CYS A 653 5.94 13.14 -3.58
C CYS A 653 4.49 13.48 -3.21
N VAL A 654 3.87 14.35 -4.01
CA VAL A 654 2.47 14.73 -3.85
C VAL A 654 1.61 13.85 -4.76
N ASN A 655 0.69 13.09 -4.16
CA ASN A 655 -0.21 12.18 -4.86
C ASN A 655 -1.55 12.83 -5.19
N VAL A 656 -2.05 13.67 -4.29
CA VAL A 656 -3.36 14.30 -4.42
C VAL A 656 -3.40 15.70 -3.80
N ILE A 657 -4.13 16.62 -4.43
CA ILE A 657 -4.57 17.88 -3.87
C ILE A 657 -6.08 18.03 -4.06
N LYS A 658 -6.78 18.47 -3.02
CA LYS A 658 -8.23 18.77 -3.04
C LYS A 658 -8.53 20.08 -2.32
N GLU A 659 -9.46 20.85 -2.89
CA GLU A 659 -10.08 21.98 -2.25
C GLU A 659 -11.28 21.51 -1.41
N ASP A 660 -11.50 22.11 -0.24
CA ASP A 660 -12.71 21.85 0.55
C ASP A 660 -13.94 22.41 -0.18
N PRO A 661 -15.02 21.61 -0.38
CA PRO A 661 -16.19 22.08 -1.11
C PRO A 661 -17.00 23.15 -0.38
N THR A 662 -16.69 23.49 0.88
CA THR A 662 -17.41 24.49 1.68
C THR A 662 -16.58 25.71 2.04
N ASP A 663 -15.24 25.64 1.97
CA ASP A 663 -14.33 26.74 2.28
C ASP A 663 -13.12 26.76 1.33
N PRO A 664 -12.97 27.77 0.46
CA PRO A 664 -11.87 27.86 -0.50
C PRO A 664 -10.48 28.09 0.13
N LYS A 665 -10.41 28.41 1.41
CA LYS A 665 -9.14 28.53 2.13
C LYS A 665 -8.59 27.20 2.60
N LEU A 666 -9.46 26.18 2.70
CA LEU A 666 -9.07 24.86 3.14
C LEU A 666 -8.63 24.00 1.94
N LEU A 667 -7.37 23.58 1.97
CA LEU A 667 -6.82 22.64 0.99
C LEU A 667 -6.24 21.45 1.72
N TYR A 668 -6.38 20.28 1.12
CA TYR A 668 -5.82 19.01 1.61
C TYR A 668 -4.84 18.45 0.60
N VAL A 669 -3.69 18.00 1.08
CA VAL A 669 -2.67 17.33 0.26
C VAL A 669 -2.34 15.97 0.87
N GLY A 670 -2.39 14.91 0.05
CA GLY A 670 -1.90 13.59 0.36
C GLY A 670 -0.53 13.36 -0.27
N THR A 671 0.41 12.82 0.53
CA THR A 671 1.79 12.54 0.13
C THR A 671 2.18 11.10 0.45
N ASP A 672 3.44 10.73 0.21
CA ASP A 672 3.95 9.40 0.52
C ASP A 672 4.07 9.11 2.04
N LEU A 673 4.04 10.15 2.90
CA LEU A 673 4.15 9.97 4.36
C LEU A 673 2.90 10.41 5.14
N GLY A 674 1.90 10.99 4.48
CA GLY A 674 0.69 11.38 5.18
C GLY A 674 -0.14 12.50 4.54
N VAL A 675 -0.87 13.23 5.37
CA VAL A 675 -1.83 14.27 4.97
C VAL A 675 -1.45 15.62 5.56
N TYR A 676 -1.58 16.66 4.75
CA TYR A 676 -1.37 18.05 5.15
C TYR A 676 -2.61 18.91 4.84
N LEU A 677 -2.86 19.88 5.70
CA LEU A 677 -3.93 20.86 5.63
C LEU A 677 -3.35 22.26 5.45
N SER A 678 -3.90 23.02 4.54
CA SER A 678 -3.76 24.48 4.52
C SER A 678 -5.07 25.13 4.94
N ARG A 679 -4.99 26.24 5.72
CA ARG A 679 -6.11 27.09 6.12
C ARG A 679 -6.07 28.49 5.47
N ASP A 680 -5.13 28.71 4.58
CA ASP A 680 -4.81 29.99 3.98
C ASP A 680 -4.61 29.90 2.44
N ALA A 681 -5.37 29.00 1.80
CA ALA A 681 -5.34 28.78 0.36
C ALA A 681 -3.94 28.40 -0.15
N GLY A 682 -3.21 27.55 0.62
CA GLY A 682 -1.93 26.98 0.24
C GLY A 682 -0.71 27.88 0.49
N GLN A 683 -0.84 28.95 1.30
CA GLN A 683 0.33 29.75 1.69
C GLN A 683 1.20 29.02 2.71
N SER A 684 0.57 28.25 3.62
CA SER A 684 1.24 27.41 4.61
C SER A 684 0.50 26.10 4.83
N TRP A 685 1.21 25.12 5.36
CA TRP A 685 0.69 23.78 5.63
C TRP A 685 0.95 23.35 7.06
N GLU A 686 -0.01 22.65 7.65
CA GLU A 686 0.11 21.93 8.90
C GLU A 686 -0.19 20.43 8.67
N SER A 687 0.37 19.57 9.51
CA SER A 687 0.17 18.12 9.37
C SER A 687 -1.14 17.68 10.01
N LEU A 688 -1.87 16.79 9.33
CA LEU A 688 -2.97 16.00 9.90
C LEU A 688 -2.53 14.59 10.32
N SER A 689 -1.24 14.24 10.17
CA SER A 689 -0.77 12.85 10.27
C SER A 689 -0.30 12.42 11.66
N ALA A 690 -0.47 13.25 12.70
CA ALA A 690 0.08 12.96 14.04
C ALA A 690 -0.42 11.62 14.64
N THR A 691 -1.60 11.16 14.25
CA THR A 691 -2.21 9.89 14.70
C THR A 691 -2.42 8.90 13.56
N LEU A 692 -1.93 9.22 12.37
CA LEU A 692 -1.93 8.33 11.21
C LEU A 692 -0.62 7.53 11.19
N PRO A 693 -0.62 6.23 10.90
CA PRO A 693 0.64 5.52 10.63
C PRO A 693 1.34 6.09 9.40
N SER A 694 2.67 5.97 9.36
CA SER A 694 3.44 6.27 8.15
C SER A 694 2.92 5.43 6.99
N THR A 695 2.34 6.07 5.98
CA THR A 695 1.71 5.38 4.85
C THR A 695 1.48 6.36 3.70
N PRO A 696 1.59 5.92 2.44
CA PRO A 696 1.25 6.76 1.30
C PRO A 696 -0.26 7.04 1.25
N VAL A 697 -0.62 8.28 1.14
CA VAL A 697 -2.02 8.71 0.90
C VAL A 697 -2.17 8.97 -0.60
N GLN A 698 -2.80 8.02 -1.29
CA GLN A 698 -2.94 8.04 -2.75
C GLN A 698 -4.09 8.93 -3.21
N ASP A 699 -5.17 8.90 -2.45
CA ASP A 699 -6.33 9.73 -2.75
C ASP A 699 -7.07 10.14 -1.48
N LEU A 700 -7.83 11.21 -1.58
CA LEU A 700 -8.70 11.70 -0.51
C LEU A 700 -9.97 12.33 -1.08
N THR A 701 -11.03 12.27 -0.30
CA THR A 701 -12.31 12.89 -0.63
C THR A 701 -12.96 13.47 0.62
N VAL A 702 -13.68 14.57 0.45
CA VAL A 702 -14.42 15.23 1.52
C VAL A 702 -15.89 14.81 1.44
N GLN A 703 -16.37 14.10 2.45
CA GLN A 703 -17.80 13.83 2.61
C GLN A 703 -18.46 15.04 3.28
N SER A 704 -19.12 15.88 2.48
CA SER A 704 -19.56 17.20 2.91
C SER A 704 -20.70 17.17 3.93
N ARG A 705 -21.69 16.28 3.77
CA ARG A 705 -22.83 16.13 4.68
C ARG A 705 -22.36 15.83 6.11
N ASP A 706 -21.42 14.89 6.21
CA ASP A 706 -20.95 14.41 7.51
C ASP A 706 -19.70 15.15 8.02
N SER A 707 -19.20 16.13 7.24
CA SER A 707 -17.96 16.87 7.55
C SER A 707 -16.81 15.95 7.90
N GLU A 708 -16.55 14.98 7.04
CA GLU A 708 -15.47 14.00 7.20
C GLU A 708 -14.50 14.03 6.02
N LEU A 709 -13.21 13.88 6.33
CA LEU A 709 -12.17 13.62 5.34
C LEU A 709 -11.92 12.11 5.29
N VAL A 710 -12.14 11.54 4.13
CA VAL A 710 -11.87 10.12 3.85
C VAL A 710 -10.59 10.04 3.03
N ILE A 711 -9.66 9.18 3.44
CA ILE A 711 -8.43 8.92 2.69
C ILE A 711 -8.32 7.45 2.32
N GLY A 712 -7.77 7.19 1.13
CA GLY A 712 -7.29 5.89 0.70
C GLY A 712 -5.77 5.84 0.78
N THR A 713 -5.25 4.86 1.51
CA THR A 713 -3.82 4.66 1.68
C THR A 713 -3.32 3.47 0.89
N TYR A 714 -2.07 3.54 0.47
CA TYR A 714 -1.46 2.43 -0.26
C TYR A 714 -0.73 1.49 0.72
N GLY A 715 -1.53 0.67 1.42
CA GLY A 715 -1.03 -0.33 2.36
C GLY A 715 -1.79 -0.44 3.68
N ARG A 716 -2.54 0.61 4.09
CA ARG A 716 -3.23 0.64 5.38
C ARG A 716 -4.75 0.86 5.24
N GLY A 717 -5.31 0.65 4.02
CA GLY A 717 -6.74 0.77 3.74
C GLY A 717 -7.26 2.21 3.87
N ALA A 718 -8.56 2.34 4.21
CA ALA A 718 -9.25 3.61 4.32
C ALA A 718 -9.31 4.13 5.77
N TRP A 719 -9.22 5.46 5.91
CA TRP A 719 -9.30 6.16 7.20
C TRP A 719 -10.19 7.38 7.10
N ILE A 720 -10.79 7.77 8.22
CA ILE A 720 -11.71 8.92 8.32
C ILE A 720 -11.25 9.86 9.43
N LEU A 721 -11.31 11.18 9.15
CA LEU A 721 -11.07 12.25 10.12
C LEU A 721 -12.26 13.19 10.19
N ASP A 722 -12.66 13.56 11.41
CA ASP A 722 -13.68 14.60 11.67
C ASP A 722 -13.14 15.99 11.31
N LEU A 723 -13.81 16.69 10.40
CA LEU A 723 -13.46 18.03 9.94
C LEU A 723 -14.17 19.15 10.72
N ALA A 724 -15.05 18.84 11.67
CA ALA A 724 -15.79 19.88 12.40
C ALA A 724 -14.88 20.93 13.06
N PRO A 725 -13.74 20.55 13.73
CA PRO A 725 -12.80 21.51 14.31
C PRO A 725 -12.02 22.33 13.30
N ILE A 726 -11.93 21.83 12.07
CA ILE A 726 -11.21 22.47 10.96
C ILE A 726 -12.11 23.47 10.25
N ARG A 727 -13.34 23.06 9.91
CA ARG A 727 -14.33 23.84 9.16
C ARG A 727 -15.04 24.90 9.99
N LYS A 728 -15.19 24.66 11.29
CA LYS A 728 -15.87 25.57 12.24
C LYS A 728 -14.93 25.92 13.38
N PRO A 729 -13.83 26.66 13.09
CA PRO A 729 -12.91 27.04 14.15
C PRO A 729 -13.60 27.89 15.19
N THR A 730 -13.22 27.73 16.46
CA THR A 730 -13.78 28.48 17.58
C THR A 730 -12.70 29.29 18.28
N SER A 731 -13.07 30.47 18.80
CA SER A 731 -12.23 31.26 19.69
C SER A 731 -12.45 30.92 21.16
N GLU A 732 -13.42 30.05 21.47
CA GLU A 732 -13.69 29.60 22.83
C GLU A 732 -12.47 28.83 23.39
N PRO A 733 -12.05 29.17 24.61
CA PRO A 733 -10.86 28.56 25.19
C PRO A 733 -11.00 27.06 25.51
N LEU A 734 -12.22 26.59 25.62
CA LEU A 734 -12.60 25.18 25.71
C LEU A 734 -13.92 25.00 25.00
N PHE A 735 -14.00 24.20 23.96
CA PHE A 735 -15.19 23.99 23.16
C PHE A 735 -15.37 22.53 22.77
N LEU A 736 -16.56 21.98 23.04
CA LEU A 736 -16.97 20.64 22.67
C LEU A 736 -17.93 20.72 21.47
N TYR A 737 -17.53 20.11 20.36
CA TYR A 737 -18.35 20.06 19.15
C TYR A 737 -19.57 19.16 19.31
N PRO A 738 -20.65 19.39 18.57
CA PRO A 738 -21.80 18.49 18.55
C PRO A 738 -21.39 17.05 18.25
N ILE A 739 -21.97 16.12 19.00
CA ILE A 739 -21.70 14.67 18.84
C ILE A 739 -22.81 14.11 17.96
N ARG A 740 -22.45 13.22 17.04
CA ARG A 740 -23.43 12.52 16.20
C ARG A 740 -24.22 11.54 17.04
N ASP A 741 -25.50 11.38 16.71
CA ASP A 741 -26.35 10.33 17.25
C ASP A 741 -25.73 8.96 16.96
N ILE A 742 -25.86 8.04 17.89
CA ILE A 742 -25.32 6.68 17.78
C ILE A 742 -26.49 5.69 17.83
N THR A 743 -26.52 4.77 16.89
CA THR A 743 -27.45 3.67 16.89
C THR A 743 -26.76 2.41 17.41
N LEU A 744 -27.33 1.80 18.43
CA LEU A 744 -26.93 0.49 18.96
C LEU A 744 -27.77 -0.57 18.27
N ASP A 745 -27.17 -1.32 17.38
CA ASP A 745 -27.78 -2.50 16.80
C ASP A 745 -27.70 -3.69 17.77
N PRO A 746 -28.72 -4.56 17.84
CA PRO A 746 -28.62 -5.77 18.62
C PRO A 746 -27.50 -6.66 18.06
N PHE A 747 -26.52 -6.94 18.89
CA PHE A 747 -25.38 -7.76 18.50
C PHE A 747 -25.59 -9.22 18.92
N PRO A 748 -25.17 -10.22 18.12
CA PRO A 748 -25.37 -11.64 18.44
C PRO A 748 -24.77 -12.07 19.80
N TRP A 749 -23.78 -11.32 20.30
CA TRP A 749 -23.07 -11.59 21.55
C TRP A 749 -23.53 -10.73 22.73
N ASP A 750 -24.71 -10.10 22.67
CA ASP A 750 -25.28 -9.32 23.77
C ASP A 750 -25.44 -10.14 25.08
N SER A 751 -25.39 -11.47 24.96
CA SER A 751 -25.44 -12.39 26.11
C SER A 751 -24.11 -12.56 26.83
N VAL A 752 -22.99 -12.04 26.31
CA VAL A 752 -21.66 -12.14 26.94
C VAL A 752 -21.35 -10.86 27.71
N PRO A 753 -21.46 -10.87 29.06
CA PRO A 753 -21.20 -9.68 29.85
C PRO A 753 -19.75 -9.17 29.68
N GLY A 754 -19.61 -7.86 29.41
CA GLY A 754 -18.32 -7.21 29.28
C GLY A 754 -17.67 -7.32 27.89
N ASP A 755 -18.24 -8.09 26.97
CA ASP A 755 -17.75 -8.13 25.59
C ASP A 755 -18.15 -6.86 24.84
N ARG A 756 -17.15 -6.11 24.33
CA ARG A 756 -17.33 -4.84 23.62
C ARG A 756 -16.98 -4.92 22.14
N ARG A 757 -16.58 -6.09 21.66
CA ARG A 757 -16.24 -6.29 20.24
C ARG A 757 -17.43 -6.00 19.35
N GLY A 758 -17.22 -5.26 18.26
CA GLY A 758 -18.27 -4.80 17.36
C GLY A 758 -19.20 -3.73 17.91
N ARG A 759 -18.96 -3.20 19.11
CA ARG A 759 -19.80 -2.16 19.72
C ARG A 759 -19.36 -0.76 19.28
N PRO A 760 -20.30 0.11 18.92
CA PRO A 760 -19.97 1.48 18.58
C PRO A 760 -19.38 2.23 19.78
N ILE A 761 -18.51 3.20 19.46
CA ILE A 761 -17.87 4.09 20.42
C ILE A 761 -18.26 5.51 20.05
N ALA A 762 -18.71 6.29 21.02
CA ALA A 762 -18.93 7.72 20.85
C ALA A 762 -17.57 8.41 20.63
N ARG A 763 -17.45 9.13 19.52
CA ARG A 763 -16.27 9.96 19.20
C ARG A 763 -16.72 11.40 19.15
N PHE A 764 -15.92 12.29 19.71
CA PHE A 764 -16.24 13.72 19.71
C PHE A 764 -14.98 14.57 19.75
N SER A 765 -15.06 15.72 19.13
CA SER A 765 -13.96 16.64 19.01
C SER A 765 -14.04 17.74 20.06
N VAL A 766 -12.90 18.05 20.70
CA VAL A 766 -12.74 19.10 21.69
C VAL A 766 -11.58 20.00 21.29
N VAL A 767 -11.80 21.29 21.31
CA VAL A 767 -10.72 22.30 21.19
C VAL A 767 -10.35 22.83 22.56
N SER A 768 -9.06 22.96 22.83
CA SER A 768 -8.51 23.55 24.06
C SER A 768 -7.39 24.54 23.71
N ASP A 769 -7.42 25.75 24.26
CA ASP A 769 -6.37 26.77 24.07
C ASP A 769 -5.03 26.44 24.73
N THR A 770 -5.05 25.53 25.69
CA THR A 770 -3.88 25.08 26.45
C THR A 770 -3.90 23.58 26.67
N ALA A 771 -2.73 22.97 26.84
CA ALA A 771 -2.62 21.56 27.19
C ALA A 771 -2.90 21.30 28.67
N GLY A 772 -3.40 20.11 29.03
CA GLY A 772 -3.59 19.65 30.41
C GLY A 772 -4.83 18.82 30.63
N ALA A 773 -5.03 18.35 31.87
CA ALA A 773 -6.12 17.50 32.26
C ALA A 773 -7.49 18.22 32.19
N ALA A 774 -8.48 17.53 31.66
CA ALA A 774 -9.89 17.91 31.67
C ALA A 774 -10.73 16.77 32.24
N THR A 775 -11.76 17.10 33.00
CA THR A 775 -12.77 16.13 33.45
C THR A 775 -13.89 16.07 32.43
N LEU A 776 -14.20 14.88 31.97
CA LEU A 776 -15.38 14.61 31.15
C LEU A 776 -16.45 13.96 32.01
N THR A 777 -17.68 14.44 31.90
CA THR A 777 -18.84 13.93 32.64
C THR A 777 -19.98 13.68 31.66
N VAL A 778 -20.53 12.50 31.68
CA VAL A 778 -21.74 12.15 30.95
C VAL A 778 -22.89 12.02 31.97
N THR A 779 -23.98 12.72 31.72
CA THR A 779 -25.19 12.68 32.54
C THR A 779 -26.39 12.23 31.72
N SER A 780 -27.27 11.45 32.32
CA SER A 780 -28.57 11.08 31.73
C SER A 780 -29.54 12.25 31.67
N ALA A 781 -30.64 12.06 30.98
CA ALA A 781 -31.73 13.06 30.93
C ALA A 781 -32.34 13.39 32.33
N SER A 782 -32.21 12.48 33.31
CA SER A 782 -32.62 12.71 34.72
C SER A 782 -31.58 13.49 35.53
N GLY A 783 -30.42 13.88 34.94
CA GLY A 783 -29.33 14.56 35.64
C GLY A 783 -28.39 13.64 36.43
N SER A 784 -28.59 12.31 36.39
CA SER A 784 -27.69 11.36 37.04
C SER A 784 -26.38 11.18 36.27
N VAL A 785 -25.26 11.21 37.00
CA VAL A 785 -23.94 10.94 36.39
C VAL A 785 -23.87 9.48 35.95
N VAL A 786 -23.60 9.28 34.66
CA VAL A 786 -23.49 7.96 34.02
C VAL A 786 -22.05 7.53 33.98
N ARG A 787 -21.15 8.45 33.62
CA ARG A 787 -19.71 8.21 33.49
C ARG A 787 -18.92 9.48 33.75
N GLN A 788 -17.80 9.34 34.45
CA GLN A 788 -16.82 10.44 34.59
C GLN A 788 -15.40 9.92 34.44
N TRP A 789 -14.54 10.67 33.70
CA TRP A 789 -13.12 10.29 33.55
C TRP A 789 -12.28 11.53 33.32
N GLN A 790 -10.97 11.36 33.44
CA GLN A 790 -9.97 12.38 33.10
C GLN A 790 -9.40 12.13 31.71
N ALA A 791 -9.24 13.17 30.92
CA ALA A 791 -8.56 13.15 29.65
C ALA A 791 -7.48 14.24 29.60
N ASN A 792 -6.33 13.93 29.05
CA ASN A 792 -5.27 14.90 28.81
C ASN A 792 -5.49 15.54 27.45
N LEU A 793 -5.90 16.79 27.41
CA LEU A 793 -6.04 17.56 26.18
C LEU A 793 -4.69 18.15 25.76
N LEU A 794 -4.42 18.10 24.45
CA LEU A 794 -3.38 18.89 23.84
C LEU A 794 -3.92 20.29 23.53
N ARG A 795 -3.03 21.29 23.40
CA ARG A 795 -3.42 22.57 22.83
C ARG A 795 -3.84 22.36 21.37
N GLY A 796 -5.01 22.84 21.00
CA GLY A 796 -5.62 22.67 19.68
C GLY A 796 -6.79 21.70 19.71
N ALA A 797 -7.05 21.08 18.56
CA ALA A 797 -8.14 20.14 18.39
C ALA A 797 -7.73 18.73 18.87
N ASN A 798 -8.65 18.06 19.55
CA ASN A 798 -8.48 16.74 20.15
C ASN A 798 -9.68 15.86 19.82
N THR A 799 -9.48 14.57 19.63
CA THR A 799 -10.55 13.55 19.60
C THR A 799 -10.60 12.82 20.93
N LEU A 800 -11.78 12.73 21.49
CA LEU A 800 -12.06 11.95 22.69
C LEU A 800 -13.04 10.83 22.37
N THR A 801 -13.04 9.80 23.18
CA THR A 801 -13.90 8.62 23.01
C THR A 801 -14.60 8.24 24.29
N TRP A 802 -15.82 7.73 24.16
CA TRP A 802 -16.56 7.09 25.23
C TRP A 802 -17.14 5.75 24.73
N ASP A 803 -16.90 4.70 25.50
CA ASP A 803 -17.29 3.33 25.19
C ASP A 803 -18.79 3.05 25.38
N LEU A 804 -19.61 4.07 25.61
CA LEU A 804 -21.04 3.96 25.89
C LEU A 804 -21.37 3.08 27.11
N GLN A 805 -20.47 3.03 28.10
CA GLN A 805 -20.67 2.33 29.35
C GLN A 805 -20.79 3.26 30.55
N THR A 806 -21.52 2.79 31.55
CA THR A 806 -21.60 3.43 32.87
C THR A 806 -20.28 3.25 33.65
N GLU A 807 -20.21 3.85 34.85
CA GLU A 807 -19.10 3.60 35.80
C GLU A 807 -18.96 2.10 36.15
N HIS A 808 -20.08 1.38 36.20
CA HIS A 808 -20.11 -0.05 36.53
C HIS A 808 -19.86 -0.97 35.32
N LYS A 809 -19.38 -0.42 34.21
CA LYS A 809 -19.11 -1.18 32.99
C LYS A 809 -20.33 -1.88 32.37
N THR A 810 -21.53 -1.35 32.61
CA THR A 810 -22.76 -1.76 31.94
C THR A 810 -23.08 -0.83 30.78
N ASP A 811 -23.66 -1.35 29.74
CA ASP A 811 -24.06 -0.56 28.57
C ASP A 811 -25.15 0.45 28.92
N VAL A 812 -25.07 1.64 28.36
CA VAL A 812 -26.11 2.65 28.58
C VAL A 812 -27.38 2.32 27.80
N PRO A 813 -28.58 2.62 28.37
CA PRO A 813 -29.82 2.48 27.62
C PRO A 813 -29.92 3.52 26.47
N ALA A 814 -30.85 3.29 25.54
CA ALA A 814 -31.25 4.34 24.60
C ALA A 814 -31.76 5.57 25.33
N GLY A 815 -31.36 6.74 24.90
CA GLY A 815 -31.75 8.00 25.55
C GLY A 815 -30.88 9.18 25.11
N VAL A 816 -31.18 10.32 25.66
CA VAL A 816 -30.39 11.55 25.46
C VAL A 816 -29.44 11.71 26.65
N TYR A 817 -28.18 11.97 26.33
CA TYR A 817 -27.10 12.18 27.30
C TYR A 817 -26.49 13.55 27.12
N GLN A 818 -26.19 14.25 28.21
CA GLN A 818 -25.40 15.45 28.20
C GLN A 818 -23.94 15.09 28.46
N VAL A 819 -23.06 15.53 27.58
CA VAL A 819 -21.61 15.37 27.70
C VAL A 819 -21.01 16.72 28.04
N GLU A 820 -20.33 16.80 29.19
CA GLU A 820 -19.64 18.03 29.66
C GLU A 820 -18.12 17.78 29.67
N ALA A 821 -17.36 18.73 29.17
CA ALA A 821 -15.93 18.83 29.38
C ALA A 821 -15.62 20.02 30.29
N LYS A 822 -14.89 19.78 31.39
CA LYS A 822 -14.48 20.79 32.38
C LYS A 822 -12.98 20.85 32.54
N ARG A 823 -12.42 22.07 32.48
CA ARG A 823 -11.00 22.30 32.71
C ARG A 823 -10.80 23.56 33.56
N GLY A 824 -10.37 23.38 34.82
CA GLY A 824 -10.35 24.47 35.78
C GLY A 824 -11.75 25.06 36.00
N THR A 825 -11.91 26.36 35.75
CA THR A 825 -13.22 27.04 35.82
C THR A 825 -14.02 26.98 34.53
N ARG A 826 -13.44 26.57 33.43
CA ARG A 826 -14.05 26.52 32.10
C ARG A 826 -14.89 25.26 31.93
N ARG A 827 -16.02 25.39 31.27
CA ARG A 827 -16.96 24.31 30.97
C ARG A 827 -17.55 24.47 29.59
N THR A 828 -17.77 23.36 28.92
CA THR A 828 -18.51 23.28 27.67
C THR A 828 -19.32 21.98 27.66
N SER A 829 -20.49 21.97 27.04
CA SER A 829 -21.30 20.77 26.96
C SER A 829 -22.05 20.66 25.64
N THR A 830 -22.38 19.43 25.30
CA THR A 830 -23.18 19.07 24.12
C THR A 830 -24.07 17.87 24.46
N THR A 831 -24.99 17.54 23.57
CA THR A 831 -25.89 16.40 23.73
C THR A 831 -25.48 15.27 22.79
N LEU A 832 -25.68 14.03 23.23
CA LEU A 832 -25.57 12.80 22.44
C LEU A 832 -26.88 12.03 22.56
N THR A 833 -27.47 11.63 21.44
CA THR A 833 -28.60 10.70 21.43
C THR A 833 -28.08 9.29 21.10
N VAL A 834 -28.37 8.36 22.01
CA VAL A 834 -28.15 6.92 21.79
C VAL A 834 -29.51 6.30 21.44
N ARG A 835 -29.57 5.66 20.28
CA ARG A 835 -30.79 5.00 19.77
C ARG A 835 -30.57 3.50 19.76
N ARG A 836 -31.62 2.70 19.75
CA ARG A 836 -31.57 1.29 19.36
C ARG A 836 -32.31 1.13 18.04
N SER A 837 -31.72 0.37 17.12
CA SER A 837 -32.45 -0.01 15.91
C SER A 837 -33.69 -0.80 16.32
N GLY A 838 -34.81 -0.48 15.73
CA GLY A 838 -36.03 -1.31 15.86
C GLY A 838 -35.76 -2.69 15.27
N LYS A 839 -36.24 -3.75 15.92
CA LYS A 839 -36.22 -5.10 15.37
C LYS A 839 -36.93 -5.16 14.01
#